data_cc014cfb9905a98dcec6361e167a3e3b
#
_entry.id   cc014cfb9905a98dcec6361e167a3e3b
#
_cell.length_a   1.000
_cell.length_b   1.000
_cell.length_c   1.000
_cell.angle_alpha   90.00
_cell.angle_beta   90.00
_cell.angle_gamma   90.00
#
_symmetry.space_group_name_H-M   'P 1'
#
loop_
_entity.id
_entity.type
_entity.pdbx_description
1 polymer ?
#
loop_
_entity_poly.entity_id
_entity_poly.type
_entity_poly.pdbx_seq_one_letter_code
_entity_poly.pdbx_strand_id
1 'polypeptide(L)'
;METIFTLTLRTLQQNKKRAFLTIFTIILSVGMMTAVLCGGWSMLRFLQEKEAVYGGDYAYRIELTSQQQAETLMQGKNIENVSLLRFAGSSFYGEPSNKNLLAIAEINDAFVENFYLEQYLLEGRYPFNENEIVLTQDFIDDNGLTFSVGDTIQLLLGTRVWDEIDTELYGLVNYLGDRESFHPDTAERTYTIVGIVSEMNGSKVASDFNAYIGISNNETNLSAFVKCKDISKSIYAEAEENAKAVGGIVSAFHSDLLIYHGVTAGKGAVKMIAAVAVVILLLMAACSAMISNVLSISLQERIKQLGMLASIGATSKQKKASVTIEAFLLGIIGIPLGLLFGLGLTVVVLAMIRISFKDTFTFGMIELKTYIYWLPFLLGAISGIGSLFFACKTPGKIASKVTVIDTLKQTNIYQVKQKWITHGKLMSIFFGIYGSLASKNIHRNPKRFRAITLSIFLAVVLGLSLYSFSDFMLFQTSMDMKEDGSSYTDVQAAVPYKDLATAAKAISDEGISADISYRISRYMTAAFEEENINSDMVGYFINGNFAELYVVGIDEEHFRAICKENDLNYTGYDGKPNHGILFNHATGNYGTSPNRVVVGSPFVLENGCKIELEYGDDTNKTVIVQDIVNGNNASIQSQFVQDRAVLIVPMSFFQWLLNDDTAIELTINTAQHEEVAECLADTGFFQVVDVASTTENSRQTYMLLKMMVCIFTVLMTMIIGLNVCNTISNTIDVRRSEFAVLRSVGMTSGGLKKMLLLESVLYGMKSLIFAIPISLIIHYVMYSMISKGMTPFVFYINWGAYGIAVIMVALVVVTAMLFSLRSIEKVEIVKELKTGSM
;
A
#
# COMPACT_ATOMS: atom_id res chain seq x y z
N MET A 1 10.14 47.91 18.91
CA MET A 1 9.75 46.87 17.94
C MET A 1 9.63 47.44 16.53
N GLU A 2 8.96 48.54 16.34
CA GLU A 2 8.77 49.22 15.04
C GLU A 2 10.08 49.53 14.29
N THR A 3 11.07 50.09 14.98
CA THR A 3 12.40 50.40 14.42
C THR A 3 13.13 49.17 13.90
N ILE A 4 13.00 48.00 14.57
CA ILE A 4 13.59 46.72 14.13
C ILE A 4 12.87 46.17 12.91
N PHE A 5 11.55 46.30 12.87
CA PHE A 5 10.73 45.91 11.73
C PHE A 5 11.12 46.69 10.48
N THR A 6 11.12 48.00 10.56
CA THR A 6 11.49 48.91 9.47
C THR A 6 12.91 48.67 8.95
N LEU A 7 13.87 48.48 9.87
CA LEU A 7 15.25 48.15 9.53
C LEU A 7 15.36 46.80 8.81
N THR A 8 14.63 45.78 9.28
CA THR A 8 14.64 44.47 8.68
C THR A 8 14.03 44.49 7.25
N LEU A 9 12.94 45.25 7.07
CA LEU A 9 12.29 45.43 5.78
C LEU A 9 13.23 46.10 4.76
N ARG A 10 13.90 47.22 5.15
CA ARG A 10 14.88 47.91 4.30
C ARG A 10 16.07 47.03 3.93
N THR A 11 16.53 46.20 4.86
CA THR A 11 17.63 45.24 4.60
C THR A 11 17.22 44.17 3.58
N LEU A 12 15.98 43.67 3.64
CA LEU A 12 15.45 42.74 2.67
C LEU A 12 15.35 43.37 1.28
N GLN A 13 14.87 44.62 1.19
CA GLN A 13 14.77 45.34 -0.08
C GLN A 13 16.12 45.58 -0.75
N GLN A 14 17.20 45.81 0.04
CA GLN A 14 18.54 45.95 -0.50
C GLN A 14 19.17 44.65 -0.96
N ASN A 15 18.78 43.49 -0.38
CA ASN A 15 19.34 42.19 -0.68
C ASN A 15 18.36 41.28 -1.43
N LYS A 16 17.82 41.74 -2.57
CA LYS A 16 16.73 41.04 -3.35
C LYS A 16 17.07 39.61 -3.73
N LYS A 17 18.31 39.36 -4.20
CA LYS A 17 18.73 37.98 -4.64
C LYS A 17 18.63 36.96 -3.50
N ARG A 18 19.00 37.39 -2.28
CA ARG A 18 18.97 36.55 -1.10
C ARG A 18 17.54 36.35 -0.58
N ALA A 19 16.74 37.41 -0.54
CA ALA A 19 15.33 37.32 -0.19
C ALA A 19 14.61 36.31 -1.11
N PHE A 20 14.87 36.40 -2.42
CA PHE A 20 14.35 35.47 -3.42
C PHE A 20 14.76 34.00 -3.13
N LEU A 21 16.05 33.74 -2.84
CA LEU A 21 16.52 32.38 -2.54
C LEU A 21 15.83 31.81 -1.29
N THR A 22 15.65 32.63 -0.26
CA THR A 22 14.97 32.20 0.97
C THR A 22 13.48 31.97 0.74
N ILE A 23 12.81 32.86 0.02
CA ILE A 23 11.39 32.67 -0.38
C ILE A 23 11.25 31.38 -1.21
N PHE A 24 12.12 31.17 -2.19
CA PHE A 24 12.12 29.96 -3.02
C PHE A 24 12.27 28.68 -2.19
N THR A 25 13.17 28.71 -1.19
CA THR A 25 13.33 27.59 -0.25
C THR A 25 12.08 27.34 0.58
N ILE A 26 11.40 28.39 1.03
CA ILE A 26 10.14 28.29 1.77
C ILE A 26 9.05 27.73 0.85
N ILE A 27 8.94 28.22 -0.39
CA ILE A 27 7.99 27.73 -1.40
C ILE A 27 8.19 26.23 -1.62
N LEU A 28 9.42 25.78 -1.86
CA LEU A 28 9.72 24.36 -2.07
C LEU A 28 9.37 23.52 -0.84
N SER A 29 9.74 23.98 0.36
CA SER A 29 9.49 23.25 1.60
C SER A 29 7.99 23.12 1.91
N VAL A 30 7.25 24.22 1.81
CA VAL A 30 5.79 24.25 2.07
C VAL A 30 5.05 23.57 0.94
N GLY A 31 5.47 23.79 -0.31
CA GLY A 31 4.85 23.19 -1.48
C GLY A 31 4.92 21.67 -1.49
N MET A 32 6.10 21.12 -1.13
CA MET A 32 6.23 19.68 -0.97
C MET A 32 5.28 19.13 0.09
N MET A 33 5.23 19.77 1.25
CA MET A 33 4.37 19.33 2.33
C MET A 33 2.89 19.38 1.93
N THR A 34 2.50 20.43 1.23
CA THR A 34 1.16 20.58 0.68
C THR A 34 0.87 19.53 -0.39
N ALA A 35 1.84 19.23 -1.28
CA ALA A 35 1.68 18.20 -2.30
C ALA A 35 1.45 16.80 -1.69
N VAL A 36 2.18 16.45 -0.64
CA VAL A 36 1.98 15.19 0.08
C VAL A 36 0.61 15.13 0.75
N LEU A 37 0.17 16.23 1.37
CA LEU A 37 -1.13 16.28 2.03
C LEU A 37 -2.30 16.28 1.04
N CYS A 38 -2.22 17.06 -0.04
CA CYS A 38 -3.27 17.11 -1.07
C CYS A 38 -3.31 15.82 -1.90
N GLY A 39 -2.14 15.25 -2.23
CA GLY A 39 -2.05 13.98 -2.95
C GLY A 39 -2.61 12.83 -2.13
N GLY A 40 -2.22 12.74 -0.85
CA GLY A 40 -2.75 11.73 0.07
C GLY A 40 -4.26 11.86 0.30
N TRP A 41 -4.77 13.10 0.39
CA TRP A 41 -6.22 13.33 0.49
C TRP A 41 -6.97 12.92 -0.78
N SER A 42 -6.44 13.28 -1.96
CA SER A 42 -7.04 12.91 -3.24
C SER A 42 -7.08 11.40 -3.42
N MET A 43 -6.01 10.72 -3.02
CA MET A 43 -5.96 9.26 -3.04
C MET A 43 -6.96 8.62 -2.08
N LEU A 44 -7.06 9.13 -0.85
CA LEU A 44 -8.02 8.63 0.12
C LEU A 44 -9.46 8.76 -0.40
N ARG A 45 -9.79 9.89 -1.03
CA ARG A 45 -11.10 10.11 -1.65
C ARG A 45 -11.35 9.17 -2.82
N PHE A 46 -10.36 8.97 -3.66
CA PHE A 46 -10.44 7.99 -4.75
C PHE A 46 -10.72 6.57 -4.22
N LEU A 47 -10.03 6.15 -3.16
CA LEU A 47 -10.25 4.82 -2.55
C LEU A 47 -11.64 4.71 -1.91
N GLN A 48 -12.15 5.79 -1.29
CA GLN A 48 -13.52 5.84 -0.76
C GLN A 48 -14.55 5.69 -1.88
N GLU A 49 -14.43 6.46 -2.97
CA GLU A 49 -15.33 6.36 -4.13
C GLU A 49 -15.25 5.01 -4.81
N LYS A 50 -14.02 4.49 -4.97
CA LYS A 50 -13.81 3.16 -5.53
C LYS A 50 -14.56 2.10 -4.73
N GLU A 51 -14.36 2.07 -3.42
CA GLU A 51 -14.98 1.04 -2.57
C GLU A 51 -16.50 1.19 -2.51
N ALA A 52 -17.01 2.43 -2.53
CA ALA A 52 -18.45 2.68 -2.60
C ALA A 52 -19.07 2.17 -3.90
N VAL A 53 -18.39 2.31 -5.05
CA VAL A 53 -18.89 1.83 -6.35
C VAL A 53 -18.80 0.31 -6.45
N TYR A 54 -17.70 -0.31 -6.00
CA TYR A 54 -17.50 -1.75 -6.09
C TYR A 54 -18.21 -2.56 -5.01
N GLY A 55 -18.09 -2.11 -3.76
CA GLY A 55 -18.62 -2.80 -2.60
C GLY A 55 -20.04 -2.36 -2.22
N GLY A 56 -20.48 -1.21 -2.74
CA GLY A 56 -21.72 -0.53 -2.36
C GLY A 56 -21.48 0.57 -1.29
N ASP A 57 -22.24 1.64 -1.36
CA ASP A 57 -22.17 2.78 -0.44
C ASP A 57 -23.05 2.53 0.81
N TYR A 58 -22.58 1.62 1.66
CA TYR A 58 -23.24 1.28 2.93
C TYR A 58 -22.21 1.13 4.06
N ALA A 59 -22.65 1.24 5.29
CA ALA A 59 -21.78 1.12 6.46
C ALA A 59 -21.86 -0.25 7.14
N TYR A 60 -23.04 -0.84 7.19
CA TYR A 60 -23.29 -2.16 7.80
C TYR A 60 -24.52 -2.83 7.17
N ARG A 61 -24.60 -4.16 7.33
CA ARG A 61 -25.72 -4.99 6.84
C ARG A 61 -26.45 -5.61 8.03
N ILE A 62 -27.78 -5.54 7.97
CA ILE A 62 -28.67 -6.17 8.93
C ILE A 62 -29.53 -7.19 8.20
N GLU A 63 -29.63 -8.40 8.75
CA GLU A 63 -30.57 -9.39 8.28
C GLU A 63 -31.94 -9.18 8.94
N LEU A 64 -32.97 -9.10 8.13
CA LEU A 64 -34.36 -8.86 8.49
C LEU A 64 -35.23 -10.03 7.99
N THR A 65 -36.46 -10.10 8.50
CA THR A 65 -37.44 -11.12 8.06
C THR A 65 -38.67 -10.52 7.36
N SER A 66 -38.82 -9.19 7.36
CA SER A 66 -39.93 -8.53 6.69
C SER A 66 -39.60 -7.12 6.20
N GLN A 67 -40.32 -6.68 5.20
CA GLN A 67 -40.23 -5.31 4.67
C GLN A 67 -40.66 -4.26 5.71
N GLN A 68 -41.64 -4.57 6.59
CA GLN A 68 -42.06 -3.67 7.66
C GLN A 68 -40.91 -3.35 8.65
N GLN A 69 -40.03 -4.32 8.91
CA GLN A 69 -38.83 -4.08 9.70
C GLN A 69 -37.89 -3.11 8.99
N ALA A 70 -37.74 -3.20 7.67
CA ALA A 70 -36.93 -2.29 6.89
C ALA A 70 -37.47 -0.85 6.90
N GLU A 71 -38.79 -0.68 6.80
CA GLU A 71 -39.43 0.64 6.92
C GLU A 71 -39.23 1.26 8.32
N THR A 72 -39.30 0.44 9.36
CA THR A 72 -38.99 0.87 10.73
C THR A 72 -37.51 1.22 10.88
N LEU A 73 -36.60 0.45 10.25
CA LEU A 73 -35.17 0.68 10.24
C LEU A 73 -34.82 2.04 9.61
N MET A 74 -35.52 2.46 8.55
CA MET A 74 -35.30 3.78 7.91
C MET A 74 -35.50 4.95 8.87
N GLN A 75 -36.27 4.79 9.94
CA GLN A 75 -36.48 5.79 10.99
C GLN A 75 -35.38 5.74 12.07
N GLY A 76 -34.46 4.83 11.94
CA GLY A 76 -33.37 4.60 12.88
C GLY A 76 -32.39 5.78 12.97
N LYS A 77 -31.55 5.71 13.99
CA LYS A 77 -30.55 6.75 14.25
C LYS A 77 -29.44 6.76 13.20
N ASN A 78 -29.10 7.95 12.68
CA ASN A 78 -28.01 8.17 11.74
C ASN A 78 -28.17 7.46 10.37
N ILE A 79 -29.38 7.05 10.01
CA ILE A 79 -29.67 6.37 8.74
C ILE A 79 -30.04 7.40 7.68
N GLU A 80 -29.41 7.33 6.52
CA GLU A 80 -29.72 8.14 5.34
C GLU A 80 -30.74 7.41 4.47
N ASN A 81 -30.42 6.18 4.05
CA ASN A 81 -31.32 5.27 3.35
C ASN A 81 -30.94 3.80 3.60
N VAL A 82 -31.80 2.88 3.15
CA VAL A 82 -31.62 1.42 3.33
C VAL A 82 -31.84 0.73 1.99
N SER A 83 -30.79 0.12 1.49
CA SER A 83 -30.82 -0.73 0.30
C SER A 83 -31.25 -2.14 0.69
N LEU A 84 -32.24 -2.68 0.00
CA LEU A 84 -32.77 -4.00 0.26
C LEU A 84 -32.40 -4.96 -0.85
N LEU A 85 -31.97 -6.16 -0.45
CA LEU A 85 -31.66 -7.27 -1.35
C LEU A 85 -32.25 -8.56 -0.77
N ARG A 86 -32.95 -9.32 -1.60
CA ARG A 86 -33.42 -10.66 -1.31
C ARG A 86 -33.13 -11.57 -2.50
N PHE A 87 -32.66 -12.76 -2.26
CA PHE A 87 -32.60 -13.78 -3.29
C PHE A 87 -34.02 -14.34 -3.51
N ALA A 88 -34.57 -14.14 -4.71
CA ALA A 88 -35.90 -14.61 -5.06
C ALA A 88 -35.93 -16.10 -5.46
N GLY A 89 -34.80 -16.63 -5.85
CA GLY A 89 -34.61 -17.99 -6.31
C GLY A 89 -33.87 -18.06 -7.65
N SER A 90 -33.70 -19.29 -8.12
CA SER A 90 -33.14 -19.59 -9.44
C SER A 90 -34.23 -20.01 -10.40
N SER A 91 -33.96 -19.88 -11.69
CA SER A 91 -34.78 -20.44 -12.80
C SER A 91 -33.85 -20.86 -13.92
N PHE A 92 -34.31 -21.84 -14.68
CA PHE A 92 -33.68 -22.24 -15.94
C PHE A 92 -34.60 -21.92 -17.13
N TYR A 93 -34.03 -21.27 -18.14
CA TYR A 93 -34.75 -20.99 -19.37
C TYR A 93 -34.50 -22.14 -20.39
N GLY A 94 -35.32 -23.21 -20.32
CA GLY A 94 -35.14 -24.41 -21.08
C GLY A 94 -34.45 -25.53 -20.28
N GLU A 95 -33.61 -26.32 -20.94
CA GLU A 95 -32.86 -27.39 -20.29
C GLU A 95 -31.79 -26.83 -19.36
N PRO A 96 -31.59 -27.37 -18.14
CA PRO A 96 -30.64 -26.83 -17.19
C PRO A 96 -29.21 -26.79 -17.72
N SER A 97 -28.59 -25.62 -17.72
CA SER A 97 -27.17 -25.37 -18.04
C SER A 97 -26.71 -24.06 -17.47
N ASN A 98 -25.40 -23.80 -17.47
CA ASN A 98 -24.85 -22.53 -17.02
C ASN A 98 -25.34 -21.33 -17.83
N LYS A 99 -25.54 -21.50 -19.15
CA LYS A 99 -25.93 -20.41 -20.06
C LYS A 99 -27.39 -19.97 -19.86
N ASN A 100 -28.27 -20.88 -19.46
CA ASN A 100 -29.68 -20.56 -19.26
C ASN A 100 -30.14 -20.46 -17.81
N LEU A 101 -29.17 -20.45 -16.86
CA LEU A 101 -29.41 -20.22 -15.45
C LEU A 101 -29.68 -18.75 -15.19
N LEU A 102 -30.79 -18.48 -14.52
CA LEU A 102 -31.13 -17.18 -13.95
C LEU A 102 -31.04 -17.23 -12.42
N ALA A 103 -30.21 -16.41 -11.82
CA ALA A 103 -30.21 -16.11 -10.39
C ALA A 103 -30.91 -14.75 -10.20
N ILE A 104 -32.06 -14.78 -9.55
CA ILE A 104 -32.96 -13.62 -9.50
C ILE A 104 -32.90 -12.97 -8.13
N ALA A 105 -32.61 -11.67 -8.11
CA ALA A 105 -32.62 -10.85 -6.89
C ALA A 105 -33.80 -9.88 -6.87
N GLU A 106 -34.43 -9.74 -5.72
CA GLU A 106 -35.35 -8.65 -5.43
C GLU A 106 -34.57 -7.46 -4.87
N ILE A 107 -34.79 -6.26 -5.44
CA ILE A 107 -34.10 -5.03 -5.05
C ILE A 107 -35.07 -3.85 -4.95
N ASN A 108 -34.71 -2.85 -4.14
CA ASN A 108 -35.41 -1.56 -4.09
C ASN A 108 -34.61 -0.44 -4.77
N ASP A 109 -35.22 0.72 -4.97
CA ASP A 109 -34.59 1.89 -5.62
C ASP A 109 -33.30 2.33 -4.92
N ALA A 110 -33.23 2.25 -3.57
CA ALA A 110 -32.04 2.59 -2.81
C ALA A 110 -30.87 1.63 -3.09
N PHE A 111 -31.15 0.38 -3.44
CA PHE A 111 -30.11 -0.58 -3.86
C PHE A 111 -29.52 -0.16 -5.20
N VAL A 112 -30.35 0.23 -6.17
CA VAL A 112 -29.88 0.74 -7.47
C VAL A 112 -28.99 1.98 -7.29
N GLU A 113 -29.39 2.92 -6.42
CA GLU A 113 -28.63 4.13 -6.15
C GLU A 113 -27.30 3.85 -5.44
N ASN A 114 -27.32 3.12 -4.31
CA ASN A 114 -26.15 2.93 -3.45
C ASN A 114 -25.14 1.92 -4.00
N PHE A 115 -25.54 1.04 -4.91
CA PHE A 115 -24.65 0.12 -5.62
C PHE A 115 -24.32 0.61 -7.03
N TYR A 116 -24.74 1.85 -7.37
CA TYR A 116 -24.42 2.51 -8.64
C TYR A 116 -24.84 1.69 -9.88
N LEU A 117 -25.97 0.98 -9.80
CA LEU A 117 -26.37 0.06 -10.84
C LEU A 117 -26.84 0.74 -12.13
N GLU A 118 -27.27 2.00 -12.08
CA GLU A 118 -27.70 2.76 -13.28
C GLU A 118 -26.64 2.80 -14.38
N GLN A 119 -25.38 2.70 -14.03
CA GLN A 119 -24.27 2.69 -14.98
C GLN A 119 -24.20 1.44 -15.85
N TYR A 120 -24.78 0.34 -15.41
CA TYR A 120 -24.87 -0.92 -16.17
C TYR A 120 -26.10 -0.98 -17.07
N LEU A 121 -27.04 -0.03 -16.97
CA LEU A 121 -28.26 -0.02 -17.75
C LEU A 121 -27.97 0.30 -19.22
N LEU A 122 -28.28 -0.64 -20.09
CA LEU A 122 -28.14 -0.50 -21.54
C LEU A 122 -29.42 0.06 -22.15
N GLU A 123 -30.60 -0.45 -21.71
CA GLU A 123 -31.89 -0.04 -22.23
C GLU A 123 -32.96 -0.12 -21.12
N GLY A 124 -33.94 0.78 -21.15
CA GLY A 124 -35.10 0.76 -20.24
C GLY A 124 -34.82 1.37 -18.86
N ARG A 125 -35.23 0.68 -17.79
CA ARG A 125 -35.11 1.09 -16.38
C ARG A 125 -35.03 -0.12 -15.44
N TYR A 126 -34.69 0.13 -14.18
CA TYR A 126 -34.79 -0.88 -13.12
C TYR A 126 -36.25 -1.11 -12.70
N PRO A 127 -36.57 -2.30 -12.10
CA PRO A 127 -37.92 -2.69 -11.77
C PRO A 127 -38.44 -1.93 -10.55
N PHE A 128 -39.73 -1.55 -10.54
CA PHE A 128 -40.41 -0.93 -9.39
C PHE A 128 -41.29 -1.90 -8.61
N ASN A 129 -41.70 -3.03 -9.24
CA ASN A 129 -42.61 -4.00 -8.62
C ASN A 129 -42.20 -5.44 -8.96
N GLU A 130 -42.75 -6.38 -8.22
CA GLU A 130 -42.45 -7.81 -8.32
C GLU A 130 -42.75 -8.48 -9.66
N ASN A 131 -43.51 -7.85 -10.56
CA ASN A 131 -43.86 -8.38 -11.86
C ASN A 131 -43.00 -7.78 -13.00
N GLU A 132 -42.09 -6.92 -12.66
CA GLU A 132 -41.13 -6.34 -13.60
C GLU A 132 -39.76 -7.01 -13.44
N ILE A 133 -39.06 -7.25 -14.54
CA ILE A 133 -37.75 -7.89 -14.53
C ILE A 133 -36.75 -7.13 -15.39
N VAL A 134 -35.51 -7.08 -14.93
CA VAL A 134 -34.34 -6.66 -15.69
C VAL A 134 -33.45 -7.87 -15.90
N LEU A 135 -32.95 -8.06 -17.12
CA LEU A 135 -32.08 -9.16 -17.51
C LEU A 135 -30.71 -8.63 -17.95
N THR A 136 -29.67 -9.43 -17.79
CA THR A 136 -28.36 -9.12 -18.37
C THR A 136 -28.35 -9.40 -19.87
N GLN A 137 -27.59 -8.59 -20.61
CA GLN A 137 -27.44 -8.77 -22.07
C GLN A 137 -26.81 -10.13 -22.39
N ASP A 138 -25.82 -10.54 -21.59
CA ASP A 138 -25.13 -11.82 -21.78
C ASP A 138 -26.08 -13.01 -21.68
N PHE A 139 -27.03 -13.01 -20.75
CA PHE A 139 -28.06 -14.04 -20.69
C PHE A 139 -28.91 -14.09 -21.99
N ILE A 140 -29.22 -12.94 -22.57
CA ILE A 140 -30.00 -12.83 -23.82
C ILE A 140 -29.17 -13.38 -25.00
N ASP A 141 -27.91 -12.98 -25.08
CA ASP A 141 -26.99 -13.33 -26.17
C ASP A 141 -26.63 -14.83 -26.14
N ASP A 142 -26.29 -15.35 -24.95
CA ASP A 142 -25.91 -16.76 -24.74
C ASP A 142 -27.02 -17.74 -25.11
N ASN A 143 -28.27 -17.31 -24.96
CA ASN A 143 -29.44 -18.12 -25.31
C ASN A 143 -30.02 -17.81 -26.70
N GLY A 144 -29.36 -16.92 -27.47
CA GLY A 144 -29.80 -16.49 -28.78
C GLY A 144 -31.19 -15.85 -28.78
N LEU A 145 -31.58 -15.18 -27.71
CA LEU A 145 -32.89 -14.58 -27.51
C LEU A 145 -32.95 -13.17 -28.16
N THR A 146 -34.14 -12.74 -28.48
CA THR A 146 -34.38 -11.40 -29.10
C THR A 146 -35.33 -10.59 -28.24
N PHE A 147 -35.15 -10.60 -26.94
CA PHE A 147 -35.97 -9.82 -26.01
C PHE A 147 -35.70 -8.33 -26.14
N SER A 148 -36.80 -7.55 -26.04
CA SER A 148 -36.77 -6.09 -25.98
C SER A 148 -37.55 -5.60 -24.78
N VAL A 149 -37.28 -4.36 -24.38
CA VAL A 149 -38.04 -3.72 -23.29
C VAL A 149 -39.54 -3.67 -23.65
N GLY A 150 -40.40 -4.19 -22.80
CA GLY A 150 -41.82 -4.35 -22.97
C GLY A 150 -42.26 -5.79 -23.28
N ASP A 151 -41.37 -6.68 -23.63
CA ASP A 151 -41.67 -8.11 -23.80
C ASP A 151 -41.95 -8.80 -22.46
N THR A 152 -42.48 -9.97 -22.50
CA THR A 152 -42.77 -10.78 -21.31
C THR A 152 -41.98 -12.08 -21.32
N ILE A 153 -41.50 -12.50 -20.14
CA ILE A 153 -40.85 -13.79 -19.93
C ILE A 153 -41.60 -14.58 -18.86
N GLN A 154 -41.77 -15.88 -19.09
CA GLN A 154 -42.36 -16.79 -18.10
C GLN A 154 -41.24 -17.62 -17.47
N LEU A 155 -41.17 -17.59 -16.15
CA LEU A 155 -40.12 -18.25 -15.36
C LEU A 155 -40.73 -19.06 -14.23
N LEU A 156 -40.23 -20.29 -14.07
CA LEU A 156 -40.52 -21.14 -12.94
C LEU A 156 -39.38 -20.96 -11.91
N LEU A 157 -39.66 -20.22 -10.86
CA LEU A 157 -38.71 -20.01 -9.77
C LEU A 157 -38.58 -21.26 -8.92
N GLY A 158 -37.41 -21.45 -8.31
CA GLY A 158 -37.19 -22.54 -7.40
C GLY A 158 -35.86 -22.41 -6.65
N THR A 159 -35.65 -23.36 -5.76
CA THR A 159 -34.40 -23.47 -4.98
C THR A 159 -33.54 -24.57 -5.58
N ARG A 160 -32.27 -24.29 -5.78
CA ARG A 160 -31.26 -25.27 -6.16
C ARG A 160 -30.60 -25.80 -4.90
N VAL A 161 -30.45 -27.11 -4.80
CA VAL A 161 -29.83 -27.77 -3.64
C VAL A 161 -28.68 -28.64 -4.13
N TRP A 162 -27.52 -28.49 -3.52
CA TRP A 162 -26.41 -29.42 -3.76
C TRP A 162 -26.65 -30.71 -2.98
N ASP A 163 -26.96 -31.78 -3.68
CA ASP A 163 -27.46 -33.03 -3.09
C ASP A 163 -26.46 -33.74 -2.18
N GLU A 164 -25.13 -33.59 -2.45
CA GLU A 164 -24.08 -34.26 -1.66
C GLU A 164 -23.94 -33.69 -0.23
N ILE A 165 -24.24 -32.40 -0.03
CA ILE A 165 -24.06 -31.70 1.26
C ILE A 165 -25.36 -31.09 1.77
N ASP A 166 -26.49 -31.34 1.11
CA ASP A 166 -27.83 -30.83 1.46
C ASP A 166 -27.81 -29.30 1.74
N THR A 167 -27.19 -28.55 0.79
CA THR A 167 -27.00 -27.10 0.94
C THR A 167 -27.66 -26.35 -0.21
N GLU A 168 -28.44 -25.32 0.10
CA GLU A 168 -29.03 -24.43 -0.90
C GLU A 168 -27.95 -23.61 -1.61
N LEU A 169 -28.05 -23.57 -2.96
CA LEU A 169 -27.16 -22.79 -3.80
C LEU A 169 -27.72 -21.36 -3.97
N TYR A 170 -26.92 -20.37 -3.62
CA TYR A 170 -27.28 -18.97 -3.63
C TYR A 170 -26.59 -18.22 -4.78
N GLY A 171 -27.36 -17.43 -5.55
CA GLY A 171 -26.82 -16.62 -6.62
C GLY A 171 -26.37 -17.41 -7.84
N LEU A 172 -25.48 -16.83 -8.65
CA LEU A 172 -24.92 -17.40 -9.89
C LEU A 172 -23.84 -18.46 -9.62
N VAL A 173 -24.15 -19.43 -8.78
CA VAL A 173 -23.31 -20.63 -8.67
C VAL A 173 -23.52 -21.49 -9.89
N ASN A 174 -22.43 -21.92 -10.55
CA ASN A 174 -22.49 -22.76 -11.74
C ASN A 174 -23.37 -23.98 -11.53
N TYR A 175 -24.08 -24.41 -12.61
CA TYR A 175 -24.91 -25.60 -12.60
C TYR A 175 -24.07 -26.85 -12.38
N LEU A 176 -24.46 -27.68 -11.40
CA LEU A 176 -23.67 -28.81 -10.95
C LEU A 176 -24.06 -30.14 -11.64
N GLY A 177 -24.92 -30.09 -12.67
CA GLY A 177 -25.40 -31.29 -13.38
C GLY A 177 -26.20 -32.21 -12.44
N ASP A 178 -25.93 -33.53 -12.53
CA ASP A 178 -26.61 -34.55 -11.73
C ASP A 178 -26.32 -34.48 -10.21
N ARG A 179 -25.56 -33.54 -9.75
CA ARG A 179 -25.21 -33.34 -8.33
C ARG A 179 -26.09 -32.31 -7.61
N GLU A 180 -26.99 -31.67 -8.35
CA GLU A 180 -27.96 -30.76 -7.76
C GLU A 180 -29.38 -31.16 -8.11
N SER A 181 -30.30 -30.93 -7.19
CA SER A 181 -31.72 -30.97 -7.43
C SER A 181 -32.32 -29.59 -7.48
N PHE A 182 -33.22 -29.39 -8.43
CA PHE A 182 -33.98 -28.15 -8.54
C PHE A 182 -35.41 -28.40 -7.97
N HIS A 183 -35.74 -27.64 -6.95
CA HIS A 183 -37.06 -27.69 -6.31
C HIS A 183 -37.89 -26.48 -6.76
N PRO A 184 -38.70 -26.61 -7.81
CA PRO A 184 -39.49 -25.51 -8.34
C PRO A 184 -40.61 -25.08 -7.42
N ASP A 185 -40.98 -23.81 -7.47
CA ASP A 185 -42.22 -23.29 -6.92
C ASP A 185 -43.44 -23.91 -7.60
N THR A 186 -44.60 -23.70 -6.99
CA THR A 186 -45.84 -24.35 -7.47
C THR A 186 -46.45 -23.73 -8.73
N ALA A 187 -45.98 -22.54 -9.17
CA ALA A 187 -46.55 -21.84 -10.33
C ALA A 187 -45.49 -21.03 -11.09
N GLU A 188 -45.57 -21.10 -12.41
CA GLU A 188 -44.85 -20.16 -13.29
C GLU A 188 -45.34 -18.72 -13.06
N ARG A 189 -44.38 -17.78 -13.06
CA ARG A 189 -44.65 -16.36 -12.98
C ARG A 189 -44.33 -15.68 -14.30
N THR A 190 -45.15 -14.72 -14.68
CA THR A 190 -44.93 -13.90 -15.88
C THR A 190 -44.37 -12.54 -15.47
N TYR A 191 -43.25 -12.18 -16.03
CA TYR A 191 -42.57 -10.90 -15.79
C TYR A 191 -42.57 -10.07 -17.07
N THR A 192 -42.70 -8.75 -16.90
CA THR A 192 -42.49 -7.79 -18.00
C THR A 192 -41.04 -7.32 -17.96
N ILE A 193 -40.32 -7.45 -19.06
CA ILE A 193 -38.93 -6.94 -19.17
C ILE A 193 -38.99 -5.43 -19.27
N VAL A 194 -38.45 -4.74 -18.25
CA VAL A 194 -38.45 -3.28 -18.15
C VAL A 194 -37.09 -2.66 -18.41
N GLY A 195 -36.02 -3.48 -18.44
CA GLY A 195 -34.69 -3.03 -18.77
C GLY A 195 -33.74 -4.17 -19.08
N ILE A 196 -32.66 -3.82 -19.77
CA ILE A 196 -31.55 -4.70 -20.11
C ILE A 196 -30.28 -4.05 -19.59
N VAL A 197 -29.43 -4.81 -18.91
CA VAL A 197 -28.18 -4.34 -18.28
C VAL A 197 -26.99 -5.12 -18.84
N SER A 198 -25.82 -4.47 -18.83
CA SER A 198 -24.56 -5.19 -19.06
C SER A 198 -24.21 -6.05 -17.84
N GLU A 199 -23.31 -6.98 -18.03
CA GLU A 199 -22.75 -7.76 -16.94
C GLU A 199 -22.18 -6.87 -15.80
N MET A 200 -22.46 -7.24 -14.54
CA MET A 200 -22.14 -6.41 -13.36
C MET A 200 -20.84 -6.81 -12.68
N ASN A 201 -19.83 -7.22 -13.46
CA ASN A 201 -18.50 -7.64 -12.98
C ASN A 201 -17.78 -6.60 -12.12
N GLY A 202 -18.27 -5.36 -12.11
CA GLY A 202 -17.77 -4.28 -11.29
C GLY A 202 -18.35 -4.18 -9.88
N SER A 203 -19.33 -4.99 -9.49
CA SER A 203 -19.95 -4.94 -8.16
C SER A 203 -19.77 -6.26 -7.41
N LYS A 204 -19.20 -6.21 -6.22
CA LYS A 204 -18.99 -7.40 -5.35
C LYS A 204 -20.29 -8.09 -4.90
N VAL A 205 -21.43 -7.43 -4.98
CA VAL A 205 -22.71 -7.95 -4.51
C VAL A 205 -23.68 -8.19 -5.66
N ALA A 206 -23.73 -7.27 -6.63
CA ALA A 206 -24.66 -7.40 -7.74
C ALA A 206 -24.20 -8.44 -8.79
N SER A 207 -22.91 -8.73 -8.90
CA SER A 207 -22.39 -9.78 -9.80
C SER A 207 -22.86 -11.19 -9.45
N ASP A 208 -23.39 -11.40 -8.26
CA ASP A 208 -23.98 -12.70 -7.88
C ASP A 208 -25.34 -12.99 -8.56
N PHE A 209 -25.85 -12.04 -9.35
CA PHE A 209 -27.18 -12.14 -9.96
C PHE A 209 -27.13 -11.65 -11.41
N ASN A 210 -27.95 -12.26 -12.26
CA ASN A 210 -28.12 -11.86 -13.67
C ASN A 210 -29.56 -11.48 -14.03
N ALA A 211 -30.45 -11.45 -13.03
CA ALA A 211 -31.80 -10.94 -13.17
C ALA A 211 -32.26 -10.20 -11.90
N TYR A 212 -33.02 -9.12 -12.06
CA TYR A 212 -33.49 -8.28 -10.96
C TYR A 212 -34.97 -8.02 -11.09
N ILE A 213 -35.70 -8.14 -9.97
CA ILE A 213 -37.12 -7.82 -9.86
C ILE A 213 -37.34 -6.81 -8.71
N GLY A 214 -38.49 -6.13 -8.69
CA GLY A 214 -38.82 -5.23 -7.60
C GLY A 214 -39.15 -6.01 -6.31
N ILE A 215 -38.88 -5.38 -5.17
CA ILE A 215 -39.05 -6.01 -3.84
C ILE A 215 -40.50 -6.42 -3.63
N SER A 216 -40.74 -7.62 -3.16
CA SER A 216 -42.06 -8.18 -2.82
C SER A 216 -42.34 -8.15 -1.32
N ASN A 217 -43.61 -8.28 -0.92
CA ASN A 217 -44.01 -8.28 0.48
C ASN A 217 -43.84 -9.67 1.16
N ASN A 218 -43.01 -10.53 0.64
CA ASN A 218 -42.78 -11.87 1.24
C ASN A 218 -42.05 -11.79 2.57
N GLU A 219 -42.42 -12.59 3.53
CA GLU A 219 -41.76 -12.73 4.82
C GLU A 219 -40.64 -13.79 4.76
N THR A 220 -39.51 -13.44 4.16
CA THR A 220 -38.33 -14.31 4.07
C THR A 220 -37.08 -13.49 4.36
N ASN A 221 -35.93 -14.14 4.43
CA ASN A 221 -34.64 -13.48 4.66
C ASN A 221 -34.41 -12.29 3.74
N LEU A 222 -34.20 -11.12 4.31
CA LEU A 222 -34.01 -9.84 3.63
C LEU A 222 -32.76 -9.16 4.15
N SER A 223 -31.80 -8.94 3.28
CA SER A 223 -30.56 -8.20 3.61
C SER A 223 -30.79 -6.69 3.46
N ALA A 224 -30.60 -5.96 4.54
CA ALA A 224 -30.71 -4.50 4.57
C ALA A 224 -29.31 -3.88 4.68
N PHE A 225 -28.84 -3.22 3.63
CA PHE A 225 -27.58 -2.49 3.60
C PHE A 225 -27.87 -1.03 3.98
N VAL A 226 -27.31 -0.61 5.10
CA VAL A 226 -27.60 0.69 5.71
C VAL A 226 -26.56 1.72 5.34
N LYS A 227 -26.99 2.77 4.63
CA LYS A 227 -26.19 3.96 4.39
C LYS A 227 -26.39 4.95 5.53
N CYS A 228 -25.29 5.44 6.09
CA CYS A 228 -25.30 6.35 7.22
C CYS A 228 -25.03 7.80 6.80
N LYS A 229 -25.70 8.78 7.45
CA LYS A 229 -25.45 10.22 7.25
C LYS A 229 -24.05 10.61 7.65
N ASP A 230 -23.58 10.11 8.79
CA ASP A 230 -22.26 10.38 9.35
C ASP A 230 -21.56 9.07 9.71
N ILE A 231 -20.36 8.88 9.19
CA ILE A 231 -19.50 7.73 9.51
C ILE A 231 -18.57 8.13 10.65
N SER A 232 -18.82 7.59 11.84
CA SER A 232 -18.03 7.85 13.04
C SER A 232 -17.81 6.56 13.86
N LYS A 233 -17.00 6.63 14.90
CA LYS A 233 -16.70 5.46 15.73
C LYS A 233 -17.93 4.89 16.45
N SER A 234 -19.01 5.66 16.62
CA SER A 234 -20.27 5.18 17.20
C SER A 234 -21.05 4.23 16.29
N ILE A 235 -20.65 4.10 15.01
CA ILE A 235 -21.38 3.33 14.01
C ILE A 235 -21.56 1.85 14.41
N TYR A 236 -20.59 1.25 15.10
CA TYR A 236 -20.70 -0.13 15.58
C TYR A 236 -21.80 -0.29 16.65
N ALA A 237 -21.89 0.68 17.57
CA ALA A 237 -22.94 0.68 18.60
C ALA A 237 -24.30 1.06 18.03
N GLU A 238 -24.33 2.02 17.10
CA GLU A 238 -25.55 2.45 16.41
C GLU A 238 -26.13 1.32 15.54
N ALA A 239 -25.29 0.53 14.87
CA ALA A 239 -25.73 -0.63 14.11
C ALA A 239 -26.43 -1.67 14.99
N GLU A 240 -25.84 -1.98 16.15
CA GLU A 240 -26.44 -2.91 17.11
C GLU A 240 -27.75 -2.35 17.70
N GLU A 241 -27.81 -1.04 18.01
CA GLU A 241 -29.02 -0.39 18.53
C GLU A 241 -30.14 -0.42 17.47
N ASN A 242 -29.82 -0.10 16.22
CA ASN A 242 -30.78 -0.11 15.12
C ASN A 242 -31.27 -1.55 14.82
N ALA A 243 -30.36 -2.54 14.80
CA ALA A 243 -30.74 -3.94 14.58
C ALA A 243 -31.67 -4.45 15.70
N LYS A 244 -31.37 -4.16 16.97
CA LYS A 244 -32.22 -4.53 18.11
C LYS A 244 -33.59 -3.88 18.07
N ALA A 245 -33.68 -2.61 17.62
CA ALA A 245 -34.94 -1.89 17.52
C ALA A 245 -35.93 -2.53 16.53
N VAL A 246 -35.41 -3.18 15.48
CA VAL A 246 -36.24 -3.86 14.47
C VAL A 246 -36.29 -5.38 14.64
N GLY A 247 -35.59 -5.94 15.64
CA GLY A 247 -35.50 -7.39 15.83
C GLY A 247 -34.66 -8.11 14.78
N GLY A 248 -33.74 -7.38 14.11
CA GLY A 248 -32.79 -7.91 13.14
C GLY A 248 -31.43 -8.24 13.76
N ILE A 249 -30.52 -8.76 12.96
CA ILE A 249 -29.15 -9.13 13.37
C ILE A 249 -28.15 -8.42 12.44
N VAL A 250 -27.14 -7.76 13.03
CA VAL A 250 -26.02 -7.22 12.24
C VAL A 250 -25.19 -8.39 11.69
N SER A 251 -25.19 -8.56 10.38
CA SER A 251 -24.47 -9.67 9.73
C SER A 251 -23.06 -9.28 9.29
N ALA A 252 -22.86 -8.03 8.87
CA ALA A 252 -21.56 -7.56 8.40
C ALA A 252 -21.40 -6.04 8.55
N PHE A 253 -20.13 -5.60 8.63
CA PHE A 253 -19.75 -4.20 8.46
C PHE A 253 -18.94 -4.06 7.18
N HIS A 254 -19.12 -2.98 6.45
CA HIS A 254 -18.32 -2.65 5.27
C HIS A 254 -16.93 -2.13 5.72
N SER A 255 -16.10 -3.06 6.18
CA SER A 255 -14.83 -2.77 6.87
C SER A 255 -13.90 -1.89 6.04
N ASP A 256 -13.80 -2.14 4.72
CA ASP A 256 -12.90 -1.41 3.84
C ASP A 256 -13.33 0.05 3.69
N LEU A 257 -14.61 0.30 3.45
CA LEU A 257 -15.14 1.66 3.38
C LEU A 257 -14.97 2.40 4.71
N LEU A 258 -15.25 1.74 5.84
CA LEU A 258 -15.10 2.31 7.18
C LEU A 258 -13.64 2.65 7.48
N ILE A 259 -12.68 1.80 7.09
CA ILE A 259 -11.23 2.06 7.25
C ILE A 259 -10.83 3.32 6.47
N TYR A 260 -11.29 3.48 5.24
CA TYR A 260 -11.02 4.69 4.45
C TYR A 260 -11.68 5.95 5.04
N HIS A 261 -12.75 5.81 5.82
CA HIS A 261 -13.31 6.89 6.63
C HIS A 261 -12.58 7.09 7.98
N GLY A 262 -11.55 6.31 8.27
CA GLY A 262 -10.78 6.37 9.51
C GLY A 262 -11.51 5.76 10.72
N VAL A 263 -12.46 4.87 10.48
CA VAL A 263 -13.25 4.18 11.50
C VAL A 263 -12.91 2.70 11.52
N THR A 264 -12.57 2.18 12.69
CA THR A 264 -12.27 0.76 12.90
C THR A 264 -12.87 0.28 14.22
N ALA A 265 -13.20 -1.00 14.32
CA ALA A 265 -13.78 -1.62 15.51
C ALA A 265 -12.91 -1.52 16.77
N GLY A 266 -11.62 -1.21 16.65
CA GLY A 266 -10.70 -1.15 17.78
C GLY A 266 -9.94 0.18 17.89
N LYS A 267 -8.65 0.08 18.23
CA LYS A 267 -7.72 1.21 18.27
C LYS A 267 -6.98 1.42 16.93
N GLY A 268 -7.34 0.71 15.87
CA GLY A 268 -6.68 0.74 14.56
C GLY A 268 -6.65 2.15 13.95
N ALA A 269 -7.79 2.85 13.93
CA ALA A 269 -7.88 4.22 13.42
C ALA A 269 -6.91 5.19 14.14
N VAL A 270 -6.82 5.11 15.48
CA VAL A 270 -5.90 5.94 16.27
C VAL A 270 -4.45 5.68 15.90
N LYS A 271 -4.10 4.41 15.65
CA LYS A 271 -2.74 4.02 15.25
C LYS A 271 -2.42 4.52 13.84
N MET A 272 -3.36 4.41 12.91
CA MET A 272 -3.21 4.91 11.54
C MET A 272 -3.02 6.44 11.53
N ILE A 273 -3.83 7.18 12.30
CA ILE A 273 -3.67 8.63 12.48
C ILE A 273 -2.30 8.94 13.10
N ALA A 274 -1.84 8.16 14.08
CA ALA A 274 -0.52 8.32 14.70
C ALA A 274 0.61 8.09 13.69
N ALA A 275 0.51 7.09 12.80
CA ALA A 275 1.49 6.86 11.75
C ALA A 275 1.57 8.03 10.77
N VAL A 276 0.42 8.54 10.31
CA VAL A 276 0.35 9.75 9.47
C VAL A 276 0.96 10.96 10.18
N ALA A 277 0.68 11.15 11.47
CA ALA A 277 1.25 12.23 12.25
C ALA A 277 2.80 12.12 12.35
N VAL A 278 3.36 10.92 12.48
CA VAL A 278 4.81 10.68 12.44
C VAL A 278 5.39 11.13 11.10
N VAL A 279 4.76 10.79 9.98
CA VAL A 279 5.18 11.23 8.64
C VAL A 279 5.17 12.75 8.53
N ILE A 280 4.10 13.43 8.97
CA ILE A 280 3.99 14.89 8.96
C ILE A 280 5.09 15.52 9.83
N LEU A 281 5.37 14.97 11.01
CA LEU A 281 6.43 15.48 11.90
C LEU A 281 7.83 15.33 11.28
N LEU A 282 8.09 14.20 10.59
CA LEU A 282 9.34 13.99 9.87
C LEU A 282 9.51 14.99 8.72
N LEU A 283 8.46 15.23 7.96
CA LEU A 283 8.42 16.24 6.90
C LEU A 283 8.67 17.64 7.47
N MET A 284 8.00 18.02 8.57
CA MET A 284 8.21 19.29 9.24
C MET A 284 9.66 19.45 9.72
N ALA A 285 10.26 18.41 10.26
CA ALA A 285 11.65 18.44 10.72
C ALA A 285 12.62 18.68 9.55
N ALA A 286 12.42 17.98 8.43
CA ALA A 286 13.25 18.16 7.23
C ALA A 286 13.10 19.56 6.62
N CYS A 287 11.87 20.04 6.46
CA CYS A 287 11.57 21.39 5.98
C CYS A 287 12.16 22.46 6.90
N SER A 288 12.02 22.28 8.21
CA SER A 288 12.59 23.19 9.22
C SER A 288 14.12 23.24 9.13
N ALA A 289 14.78 22.10 8.96
CA ALA A 289 16.24 22.05 8.80
C ALA A 289 16.69 22.77 7.52
N MET A 290 15.97 22.59 6.42
CA MET A 290 16.27 23.25 5.14
C MET A 290 16.14 24.77 5.24
N ILE A 291 15.03 25.26 5.77
CA ILE A 291 14.79 26.69 6.00
C ILE A 291 15.83 27.27 7.01
N SER A 292 16.11 26.54 8.09
CA SER A 292 17.10 26.95 9.11
C SER A 292 18.50 27.09 8.52
N ASN A 293 18.88 26.21 7.60
CA ASN A 293 20.17 26.27 6.91
C ASN A 293 20.30 27.59 6.10
N VAL A 294 19.30 27.93 5.30
CA VAL A 294 19.28 29.15 4.49
C VAL A 294 19.26 30.41 5.36
N LEU A 295 18.47 30.42 6.43
CA LEU A 295 18.45 31.53 7.40
C LEU A 295 19.77 31.68 8.13
N SER A 296 20.47 30.60 8.43
CA SER A 296 21.80 30.66 9.10
C SER A 296 22.86 31.27 8.20
N ILE A 297 22.80 30.99 6.88
CA ILE A 297 23.69 31.63 5.90
C ILE A 297 23.37 33.10 5.78
N SER A 298 22.09 33.46 5.66
CA SER A 298 21.61 34.81 5.69
C SER A 298 22.13 35.59 6.90
N LEU A 299 22.15 34.97 8.07
CA LEU A 299 22.66 35.55 9.29
C LEU A 299 24.17 35.80 9.24
N GLN A 300 24.99 34.91 8.70
CA GLN A 300 26.45 35.04 8.63
C GLN A 300 26.87 36.29 7.87
N GLU A 301 26.20 36.66 6.80
CA GLU A 301 26.47 37.90 6.05
C GLU A 301 26.09 39.17 6.83
N ARG A 302 25.11 39.03 7.76
CA ARG A 302 24.62 40.17 8.58
C ARG A 302 25.32 40.29 9.95
N ILE A 303 26.29 39.44 10.25
CA ILE A 303 26.99 39.50 11.56
C ILE A 303 27.58 40.91 11.82
N LYS A 304 28.17 41.55 10.79
CA LYS A 304 28.67 42.91 10.89
C LYS A 304 27.56 43.92 11.28
N GLN A 305 26.40 43.84 10.64
CA GLN A 305 25.26 44.71 10.94
C GLN A 305 24.70 44.46 12.34
N LEU A 306 24.61 43.20 12.77
CA LEU A 306 24.19 42.87 14.13
C LEU A 306 25.20 43.32 15.21
N GLY A 307 26.48 43.32 14.86
CA GLY A 307 27.54 43.89 15.74
C GLY A 307 27.46 45.40 15.85
N MET A 308 27.19 46.10 14.74
CA MET A 308 26.93 47.57 14.80
C MET A 308 25.66 47.86 15.62
N LEU A 309 24.61 47.06 15.50
CA LEU A 309 23.42 47.20 16.35
C LEU A 309 23.75 46.93 17.83
N ALA A 310 24.63 45.99 18.11
CA ALA A 310 25.10 45.70 19.47
C ALA A 310 25.92 46.88 20.05
N SER A 311 26.71 47.59 19.22
CA SER A 311 27.47 48.78 19.69
C SER A 311 26.57 49.97 20.04
N ILE A 312 25.41 50.08 19.46
CA ILE A 312 24.38 51.09 19.76
C ILE A 312 23.45 50.63 20.91
N GLY A 313 23.72 49.48 21.55
CA GLY A 313 22.97 49.00 22.71
C GLY A 313 21.83 48.05 22.45
N ALA A 314 21.73 47.41 21.26
CA ALA A 314 20.71 46.46 20.98
C ALA A 314 20.83 45.18 21.85
N THR A 315 19.75 44.83 22.53
CA THR A 315 19.70 43.66 23.42
C THR A 315 19.73 42.36 22.66
N SER A 316 20.12 41.26 23.33
CA SER A 316 20.09 39.90 22.75
C SER A 316 18.69 39.49 22.27
N LYS A 317 17.61 39.90 22.96
CA LYS A 317 16.21 39.70 22.57
C LYS A 317 15.88 40.42 21.26
N GLN A 318 16.33 41.68 21.11
CA GLN A 318 16.11 42.46 19.89
C GLN A 318 16.82 41.87 18.66
N LYS A 319 18.05 41.40 18.81
CA LYS A 319 18.82 40.72 17.75
C LYS A 319 18.15 39.41 17.30
N LYS A 320 17.66 38.65 18.27
CA LYS A 320 16.89 37.45 17.99
C LYS A 320 15.56 37.77 17.25
N ALA A 321 14.85 38.80 17.72
CA ALA A 321 13.60 39.26 17.11
C ALA A 321 13.79 39.68 15.65
N SER A 322 14.89 40.37 15.31
CA SER A 322 15.20 40.78 13.93
C SER A 322 15.26 39.58 12.98
N VAL A 323 15.90 38.48 13.38
CA VAL A 323 15.97 37.27 12.56
C VAL A 323 14.59 36.57 12.42
N THR A 324 13.82 36.55 13.52
CA THR A 324 12.48 35.95 13.51
C THR A 324 11.51 36.75 12.63
N ILE A 325 11.53 38.09 12.75
CA ILE A 325 10.72 39.00 11.92
C ILE A 325 11.07 38.82 10.42
N GLU A 326 12.37 38.75 10.10
CA GLU A 326 12.82 38.51 8.71
C GLU A 326 12.22 37.22 8.14
N ALA A 327 12.32 36.13 8.89
CA ALA A 327 11.81 34.85 8.46
C ALA A 327 10.28 34.85 8.26
N PHE A 328 9.55 35.51 9.18
CA PHE A 328 8.09 35.63 9.04
C PHE A 328 7.66 36.52 7.88
N LEU A 329 8.38 37.64 7.64
CA LEU A 329 8.12 38.50 6.46
C LEU A 329 8.31 37.74 5.15
N LEU A 330 9.34 36.90 5.07
CA LEU A 330 9.55 36.03 3.90
C LEU A 330 8.53 34.90 3.86
N GLY A 331 8.07 34.42 5.02
CA GLY A 331 7.03 33.41 5.14
C GLY A 331 5.66 33.90 4.67
N ILE A 332 5.30 35.16 4.90
CA ILE A 332 4.02 35.74 4.41
C ILE A 332 3.89 35.61 2.89
N ILE A 333 5.00 35.70 2.15
CA ILE A 333 5.01 35.48 0.70
C ILE A 333 5.22 34.01 0.35
N GLY A 334 6.19 33.37 1.02
CA GLY A 334 6.63 32.03 0.68
C GLY A 334 5.59 30.94 1.01
N ILE A 335 4.81 31.08 2.09
CA ILE A 335 3.81 30.06 2.46
C ILE A 335 2.64 30.03 1.48
N PRO A 336 1.94 31.13 1.14
CA PRO A 336 0.87 31.09 0.17
C PRO A 336 1.31 30.58 -1.21
N LEU A 337 2.46 31.06 -1.68
CA LEU A 337 3.01 30.59 -2.96
C LEU A 337 3.42 29.10 -2.88
N GLY A 338 3.89 28.64 -1.73
CA GLY A 338 4.19 27.24 -1.48
C GLY A 338 2.94 26.37 -1.52
N LEU A 339 1.84 26.81 -0.92
CA LEU A 339 0.55 26.08 -0.98
C LEU A 339 0.05 25.95 -2.42
N LEU A 340 0.11 27.02 -3.21
CA LEU A 340 -0.27 27.00 -4.63
C LEU A 340 0.67 26.12 -5.46
N PHE A 341 1.98 26.20 -5.21
CA PHE A 341 2.96 25.34 -5.87
C PHE A 341 2.72 23.85 -5.56
N GLY A 342 2.43 23.53 -4.29
CA GLY A 342 2.12 22.18 -3.86
C GLY A 342 0.86 21.62 -4.51
N LEU A 343 -0.19 22.44 -4.62
CA LEU A 343 -1.40 22.05 -5.36
C LEU A 343 -1.09 21.80 -6.83
N GLY A 344 -0.38 22.71 -7.49
CA GLY A 344 0.03 22.55 -8.90
C GLY A 344 0.85 21.27 -9.12
N LEU A 345 1.77 20.96 -8.18
CA LEU A 345 2.54 19.73 -8.22
C LEU A 345 1.65 18.49 -8.07
N THR A 346 0.65 18.52 -7.18
CA THR A 346 -0.32 17.43 -7.01
C THR A 346 -1.11 17.20 -8.31
N VAL A 347 -1.63 18.28 -8.93
CA VAL A 347 -2.37 18.19 -10.18
C VAL A 347 -1.52 17.55 -11.28
N VAL A 348 -0.27 17.98 -11.42
CA VAL A 348 0.65 17.43 -12.43
C VAL A 348 0.92 15.94 -12.18
N VAL A 349 1.20 15.56 -10.93
CA VAL A 349 1.49 14.17 -10.57
C VAL A 349 0.28 13.26 -10.84
N LEU A 350 -0.92 13.66 -10.39
CA LEU A 350 -2.13 12.87 -10.61
C LEU A 350 -2.51 12.80 -12.10
N ALA A 351 -2.29 13.90 -12.85
CA ALA A 351 -2.47 13.88 -14.30
C ALA A 351 -1.49 12.92 -15.01
N MET A 352 -0.23 12.86 -14.57
CA MET A 352 0.76 11.91 -15.10
C MET A 352 0.33 10.46 -14.82
N ILE A 353 -0.16 10.16 -13.62
CA ILE A 353 -0.70 8.84 -13.28
C ILE A 353 -1.86 8.51 -14.22
N ARG A 354 -2.84 9.40 -14.36
CA ARG A 354 -4.01 9.21 -15.21
C ARG A 354 -3.65 8.94 -16.68
N ILE A 355 -2.68 9.70 -17.23
CA ILE A 355 -2.24 9.54 -18.62
C ILE A 355 -1.51 8.21 -18.83
N SER A 356 -0.65 7.82 -17.87
CA SER A 356 0.14 6.57 -17.96
C SER A 356 -0.71 5.31 -17.85
N PHE A 357 -1.91 5.40 -17.31
CA PHE A 357 -2.79 4.28 -17.01
C PHE A 357 -4.18 4.38 -17.61
N LYS A 358 -4.34 5.20 -18.65
CA LYS A 358 -5.64 5.42 -19.30
C LYS A 358 -6.28 4.11 -19.79
N ASP A 359 -5.45 3.17 -20.24
CA ASP A 359 -5.90 1.90 -20.81
C ASP A 359 -5.87 0.74 -19.78
N THR A 360 -5.19 0.92 -18.66
CA THR A 360 -5.04 -0.10 -17.60
C THR A 360 -6.10 0.07 -16.50
N PHE A 361 -6.59 1.31 -16.27
CA PHE A 361 -7.69 1.59 -15.37
C PHE A 361 -9.02 1.48 -16.15
N THR A 362 -9.40 0.27 -16.45
CA THR A 362 -10.77 -0.07 -16.91
C THR A 362 -11.81 0.07 -15.78
N PHE A 363 -11.49 0.76 -14.73
CA PHE A 363 -12.50 1.31 -13.82
C PHE A 363 -13.34 2.34 -14.57
N GLY A 364 -13.98 1.95 -15.66
CA GLY A 364 -14.68 2.81 -16.63
C GLY A 364 -15.60 3.87 -16.06
N MET A 365 -15.70 3.95 -14.75
CA MET A 365 -16.64 4.74 -13.97
C MET A 365 -15.97 5.70 -13.00
N ILE A 366 -14.71 5.50 -12.58
CA ILE A 366 -14.07 6.32 -11.56
C ILE A 366 -12.75 6.88 -12.08
N GLU A 367 -12.71 8.18 -12.26
CA GLU A 367 -11.47 8.87 -12.60
C GLU A 367 -10.70 9.32 -11.36
N LEU A 368 -9.38 9.12 -11.36
CA LEU A 368 -8.50 9.70 -10.36
C LEU A 368 -8.48 11.24 -10.50
N LYS A 369 -9.31 11.93 -9.72
CA LYS A 369 -9.45 13.39 -9.71
C LYS A 369 -8.59 14.03 -8.62
N THR A 370 -8.25 15.31 -8.80
CA THR A 370 -7.62 16.11 -7.75
C THR A 370 -8.73 16.71 -6.88
N TYR A 371 -8.87 16.18 -5.66
CA TYR A 371 -9.86 16.70 -4.71
C TYR A 371 -9.28 17.88 -3.94
N ILE A 372 -9.78 19.09 -4.23
CA ILE A 372 -9.39 20.31 -3.56
C ILE A 372 -10.28 20.49 -2.33
N TYR A 373 -9.69 20.27 -1.16
CA TYR A 373 -10.39 20.42 0.11
C TYR A 373 -9.62 21.35 1.06
N TRP A 374 -10.31 22.09 1.91
CA TRP A 374 -9.69 23.11 2.78
C TRP A 374 -8.74 22.54 3.82
N LEU A 375 -8.99 21.30 4.31
CA LEU A 375 -8.24 20.67 5.41
C LEU A 375 -6.75 20.42 5.06
N PRO A 376 -6.37 19.82 3.91
CA PRO A 376 -4.98 19.69 3.50
C PRO A 376 -4.24 21.04 3.41
N PHE A 377 -4.92 22.10 2.94
CA PHE A 377 -4.35 23.45 2.88
C PHE A 377 -4.12 24.03 4.27
N LEU A 378 -5.09 23.88 5.17
CA LEU A 378 -4.95 24.33 6.55
C LEU A 378 -3.78 23.61 7.25
N LEU A 379 -3.69 22.28 7.11
CA LEU A 379 -2.60 21.48 7.64
C LEU A 379 -1.26 21.88 7.01
N GLY A 380 -1.23 22.13 5.71
CA GLY A 380 -0.06 22.64 4.99
C GLY A 380 0.39 24.01 5.49
N ALA A 381 -0.54 24.92 5.74
CA ALA A 381 -0.25 26.25 6.28
C ALA A 381 0.26 26.17 7.74
N ILE A 382 -0.42 25.41 8.60
CA ILE A 382 -0.01 25.22 10.00
C ILE A 382 1.38 24.60 10.08
N SER A 383 1.63 23.55 9.30
CA SER A 383 2.92 22.88 9.29
C SER A 383 4.03 23.73 8.65
N GLY A 384 3.70 24.57 7.66
CA GLY A 384 4.60 25.56 7.08
C GLY A 384 4.99 26.64 8.10
N ILE A 385 4.05 27.20 8.83
CA ILE A 385 4.28 28.16 9.93
C ILE A 385 5.10 27.49 11.03
N GLY A 386 4.75 26.27 11.41
CA GLY A 386 5.47 25.48 12.40
C GLY A 386 6.93 25.23 12.00
N SER A 387 7.16 24.80 10.76
CA SER A 387 8.50 24.59 10.20
C SER A 387 9.32 25.87 10.22
N LEU A 388 8.74 27.01 9.85
CA LEU A 388 9.39 28.32 9.90
C LEU A 388 9.76 28.74 11.34
N PHE A 389 8.85 28.52 12.28
CA PHE A 389 9.08 28.81 13.71
C PHE A 389 10.25 27.99 14.28
N PHE A 390 10.30 26.68 13.99
CA PHE A 390 11.40 25.82 14.41
C PHE A 390 12.70 26.18 13.70
N ALA A 391 12.64 26.51 12.41
CA ALA A 391 13.81 26.95 11.63
C ALA A 391 14.49 28.18 12.18
N CYS A 392 13.73 29.13 12.74
CA CYS A 392 14.27 30.36 13.32
C CYS A 392 15.01 30.19 14.65
N LYS A 393 14.78 29.07 15.38
CA LYS A 393 15.36 28.87 16.72
C LYS A 393 16.89 28.89 16.71
N THR A 394 17.53 28.18 15.79
CA THR A 394 18.97 28.05 15.68
C THR A 394 19.62 29.37 15.20
N PRO A 395 19.24 30.00 14.08
CA PRO A 395 19.77 31.29 13.67
C PRO A 395 19.53 32.38 14.70
N GLY A 396 18.33 32.44 15.30
CA GLY A 396 18.00 33.39 16.33
C GLY A 396 18.90 33.27 17.58
N LYS A 397 19.24 32.03 17.99
CA LYS A 397 20.17 31.78 19.09
C LYS A 397 21.59 32.23 18.75
N ILE A 398 22.04 32.07 17.51
CA ILE A 398 23.35 32.56 17.05
C ILE A 398 23.36 34.09 17.04
N ALA A 399 22.35 34.74 16.47
CA ALA A 399 22.22 36.20 16.41
C ALA A 399 22.25 36.83 17.79
N SER A 400 21.58 36.24 18.77
CA SER A 400 21.52 36.73 20.14
C SER A 400 22.88 36.77 20.84
N LYS A 401 23.86 35.95 20.43
CA LYS A 401 25.20 35.82 21.02
C LYS A 401 26.26 36.67 20.31
N VAL A 402 25.95 37.35 19.22
CA VAL A 402 26.91 38.21 18.50
C VAL A 402 27.29 39.39 19.39
N THR A 403 28.61 39.56 19.65
CA THR A 403 29.17 40.68 20.44
C THR A 403 29.87 41.68 19.54
N VAL A 404 30.07 42.92 20.04
CA VAL A 404 30.80 43.97 19.33
C VAL A 404 32.24 43.53 19.03
N ILE A 405 32.86 42.83 19.98
CA ILE A 405 34.24 42.34 19.87
C ILE A 405 34.38 41.29 18.75
N ASP A 406 33.40 40.40 18.62
CA ASP A 406 33.40 39.38 17.56
C ASP A 406 33.36 40.01 16.16
N THR A 407 32.72 41.15 16.02
CA THR A 407 32.58 41.87 14.74
C THR A 407 33.79 42.71 14.38
N LEU A 408 34.50 43.28 15.39
CA LEU A 408 35.71 44.10 15.19
C LEU A 408 36.96 43.26 14.94
N LYS A 409 37.07 42.08 15.58
CA LYS A 409 38.26 41.23 15.45
C LYS A 409 38.34 40.43 14.16
N GLN A 410 37.25 40.29 13.41
CA GLN A 410 37.16 39.43 12.19
C GLN A 410 37.85 38.04 12.28
N THR A 411 38.45 37.76 13.40
CA THR A 411 39.21 36.55 13.68
C THR A 411 38.30 35.57 14.38
N ASN A 412 37.71 34.66 13.60
CA ASN A 412 37.29 33.36 14.15
C ASN A 412 38.58 32.66 14.61
N ILE A 413 39.03 32.95 15.83
CA ILE A 413 40.13 32.19 16.45
C ILE A 413 39.59 30.82 16.73
N TYR A 414 39.76 29.93 15.76
CA TYR A 414 39.52 28.55 15.96
C TYR A 414 40.60 28.00 16.89
N GLN A 415 40.26 27.73 18.14
CA GLN A 415 41.09 26.95 19.03
C GLN A 415 41.16 25.53 18.49
N VAL A 416 42.20 25.24 17.68
CA VAL A 416 42.45 23.91 17.12
C VAL A 416 43.05 23.09 18.27
N LYS A 417 42.31 22.11 18.76
CA LYS A 417 42.86 21.14 19.72
C LYS A 417 43.91 20.28 19.01
N GLN A 418 45.10 20.18 19.59
CA GLN A 418 46.24 19.48 19.02
C GLN A 418 45.94 18.03 18.64
N LYS A 419 45.02 17.38 19.34
CA LYS A 419 44.50 16.03 19.07
C LYS A 419 43.85 15.89 17.69
N TRP A 420 43.41 16.97 17.03
CA TRP A 420 42.71 16.94 15.73
C TRP A 420 43.66 16.98 14.54
N ILE A 421 44.94 17.32 14.76
CA ILE A 421 45.96 17.37 13.70
C ILE A 421 46.38 15.96 13.26
N THR A 422 46.24 14.97 14.15
CA THR A 422 46.62 13.55 13.87
C THR A 422 45.55 12.77 13.12
N HIS A 423 44.33 13.28 13.02
CA HIS A 423 43.23 12.62 12.28
C HIS A 423 43.43 12.82 10.78
N GLY A 424 43.41 11.73 10.02
CA GLY A 424 43.56 11.78 8.55
C GLY A 424 44.55 10.77 7.98
N LYS A 425 45.23 9.96 8.84
CA LYS A 425 46.18 8.94 8.38
C LYS A 425 45.50 7.92 7.43
N LEU A 426 44.32 7.42 7.76
CA LEU A 426 43.56 6.51 6.91
C LEU A 426 43.20 7.15 5.55
N MET A 427 42.71 8.39 5.56
CA MET A 427 42.38 9.13 4.34
C MET A 427 43.63 9.52 3.52
N SER A 428 44.78 9.69 4.17
CA SER A 428 46.05 9.92 3.50
C SER A 428 46.55 8.67 2.74
N ILE A 429 46.27 7.48 3.28
CA ILE A 429 46.68 6.19 2.65
C ILE A 429 45.87 5.96 1.37
N PHE A 430 44.55 6.16 1.40
CA PHE A 430 43.69 5.89 0.25
C PHE A 430 43.66 7.02 -0.79
N PHE A 431 43.73 8.28 -0.37
CA PHE A 431 43.48 9.45 -1.23
C PHE A 431 44.59 10.50 -1.17
N GLY A 432 45.75 10.15 -0.62
CA GLY A 432 46.93 10.98 -0.55
C GLY A 432 46.72 12.32 0.21
N ILE A 433 47.44 13.36 -0.23
CA ILE A 433 47.43 14.67 0.39
C ILE A 433 46.03 15.31 0.39
N TYR A 434 45.21 15.11 -0.66
CA TYR A 434 43.88 15.69 -0.78
C TYR A 434 42.89 15.08 0.22
N GLY A 435 43.00 13.78 0.50
CA GLY A 435 42.21 13.10 1.52
C GLY A 435 42.59 13.56 2.93
N SER A 436 43.88 13.74 3.21
CA SER A 436 44.34 14.30 4.47
C SER A 436 43.82 15.72 4.71
N LEU A 437 43.88 16.60 3.69
CA LEU A 437 43.40 17.95 3.77
C LEU A 437 41.87 18.00 3.96
N ALA A 438 41.09 17.17 3.24
CA ALA A 438 39.67 17.09 3.41
C ALA A 438 39.28 16.68 4.84
N SER A 439 39.89 15.62 5.38
CA SER A 439 39.68 15.18 6.76
C SER A 439 40.06 16.25 7.81
N LYS A 440 41.18 16.94 7.64
CA LYS A 440 41.61 18.02 8.56
C LYS A 440 40.66 19.22 8.51
N ASN A 441 40.14 19.57 7.33
CA ASN A 441 39.15 20.65 7.17
C ASN A 441 37.86 20.38 7.93
N ILE A 442 37.39 19.14 7.91
CA ILE A 442 36.20 18.70 8.64
C ILE A 442 36.41 18.89 10.16
N HIS A 443 37.56 18.50 10.68
CA HIS A 443 37.86 18.59 12.11
C HIS A 443 38.17 20.02 12.57
N ARG A 444 38.64 20.88 11.66
CA ARG A 444 38.90 22.31 11.94
C ARG A 444 37.62 23.08 12.26
N ASN A 445 36.46 22.74 11.59
CA ASN A 445 35.20 23.44 11.75
C ASN A 445 34.06 22.49 12.15
N PRO A 446 34.08 21.89 13.36
CA PRO A 446 33.14 20.85 13.73
C PRO A 446 31.66 21.31 13.81
N LYS A 447 31.42 22.60 14.16
CA LYS A 447 30.06 23.14 14.26
C LYS A 447 29.39 23.20 12.87
N ARG A 448 30.13 23.65 11.87
CA ARG A 448 29.65 23.77 10.50
C ARG A 448 29.48 22.39 9.86
N PHE A 449 30.47 21.50 10.10
CA PHE A 449 30.38 20.13 9.67
C PHE A 449 29.10 19.43 10.19
N ARG A 450 28.81 19.59 11.48
CA ARG A 450 27.59 19.01 12.07
C ARG A 450 26.32 19.57 11.43
N ALA A 451 26.25 20.87 11.11
CA ALA A 451 25.07 21.45 10.46
C ALA A 451 24.81 20.86 9.08
N ILE A 452 25.86 20.71 8.26
CA ILE A 452 25.75 20.11 6.92
C ILE A 452 25.37 18.63 7.03
N THR A 453 26.07 17.86 7.85
CA THR A 453 25.81 16.44 8.08
C THR A 453 24.40 16.22 8.61
N LEU A 454 23.92 17.08 9.53
CA LEU A 454 22.56 16.97 10.06
C LEU A 454 21.49 17.25 8.99
N SER A 455 21.73 18.21 8.11
CA SER A 455 20.80 18.50 7.00
C SER A 455 20.67 17.33 6.02
N ILE A 456 21.81 16.74 5.62
CA ILE A 456 21.83 15.56 4.76
C ILE A 456 21.22 14.36 5.50
N PHE A 457 21.59 14.15 6.75
CA PHE A 457 21.08 13.08 7.60
C PHE A 457 19.54 13.12 7.71
N LEU A 458 18.95 14.28 8.04
CA LEU A 458 17.49 14.40 8.15
C LEU A 458 16.79 14.14 6.82
N ALA A 459 17.35 14.60 5.71
CA ALA A 459 16.82 14.36 4.39
C ALA A 459 16.86 12.85 4.02
N VAL A 460 17.98 12.18 4.35
CA VAL A 460 18.15 10.74 4.09
C VAL A 460 17.25 9.90 5.00
N VAL A 461 17.15 10.23 6.30
CA VAL A 461 16.24 9.54 7.23
C VAL A 461 14.81 9.63 6.74
N LEU A 462 14.36 10.82 6.34
CA LEU A 462 13.03 11.01 5.81
C LEU A 462 12.79 10.13 4.56
N GLY A 463 13.67 10.24 3.57
CA GLY A 463 13.53 9.50 2.32
C GLY A 463 13.53 7.99 2.55
N LEU A 464 14.49 7.46 3.32
CA LEU A 464 14.57 6.03 3.62
C LEU A 464 13.39 5.54 4.44
N SER A 465 12.96 6.27 5.47
CA SER A 465 11.86 5.85 6.33
C SER A 465 10.54 5.76 5.56
N LEU A 466 10.26 6.76 4.71
CA LEU A 466 9.05 6.78 3.91
C LEU A 466 9.09 5.74 2.78
N TYR A 467 10.23 5.60 2.11
CA TYR A 467 10.39 4.58 1.08
C TYR A 467 10.23 3.17 1.67
N SER A 468 10.95 2.86 2.77
CA SER A 468 10.88 1.55 3.41
C SER A 468 9.46 1.23 3.90
N PHE A 469 8.75 2.22 4.43
CA PHE A 469 7.37 2.05 4.85
C PHE A 469 6.43 1.80 3.66
N SER A 470 6.60 2.55 2.57
CA SER A 470 5.82 2.36 1.35
C SER A 470 6.10 1.01 0.69
N ASP A 471 7.35 0.59 0.65
CA ASP A 471 7.76 -0.72 0.14
C ASP A 471 7.20 -1.87 1.00
N PHE A 472 7.19 -1.68 2.33
CA PHE A 472 6.53 -2.59 3.25
C PHE A 472 5.01 -2.70 2.98
N MET A 473 4.32 -1.59 2.75
CA MET A 473 2.91 -1.60 2.39
C MET A 473 2.66 -2.34 1.07
N LEU A 474 3.48 -2.09 0.06
CA LEU A 474 3.41 -2.80 -1.21
C LEU A 474 3.68 -4.31 -1.07
N PHE A 475 4.66 -4.68 -0.24
CA PHE A 475 4.94 -6.07 0.05
C PHE A 475 3.74 -6.74 0.71
N GLN A 476 3.11 -6.08 1.69
CA GLN A 476 1.91 -6.61 2.35
C GLN A 476 0.75 -6.79 1.36
N THR A 477 0.44 -5.76 0.56
CA THR A 477 -0.60 -5.87 -0.47
C THR A 477 -0.30 -7.00 -1.47
N SER A 478 0.97 -7.21 -1.82
CA SER A 478 1.35 -8.33 -2.69
C SER A 478 1.19 -9.70 -2.01
N MET A 479 1.30 -9.75 -0.69
CA MET A 479 1.03 -10.98 0.07
C MET A 479 -0.47 -11.25 0.16
N ASP A 480 -1.28 -10.22 0.43
CA ASP A 480 -2.74 -10.34 0.45
C ASP A 480 -3.26 -10.86 -0.91
N MET A 481 -2.74 -10.32 -2.04
CA MET A 481 -3.06 -10.82 -3.38
C MET A 481 -2.62 -12.27 -3.61
N LYS A 482 -1.55 -12.70 -2.97
CA LYS A 482 -1.07 -14.08 -3.04
C LYS A 482 -1.91 -15.02 -2.16
N GLU A 483 -2.41 -14.54 -1.03
CA GLU A 483 -3.33 -15.29 -0.17
C GLU A 483 -4.61 -15.70 -0.90
N ASP A 484 -5.14 -14.79 -1.74
CA ASP A 484 -6.33 -15.06 -2.56
C ASP A 484 -6.07 -16.04 -3.72
N GLY A 485 -4.85 -16.60 -3.84
CA GLY A 485 -4.45 -17.51 -4.93
C GLY A 485 -4.21 -16.81 -6.28
N SER A 486 -4.56 -15.54 -6.36
CA SER A 486 -4.61 -14.72 -7.58
C SER A 486 -3.27 -14.39 -8.22
N SER A 487 -2.16 -14.68 -7.56
CA SER A 487 -0.82 -14.32 -8.07
C SER A 487 -0.12 -15.46 -8.82
N TYR A 488 -0.69 -16.66 -8.81
CA TYR A 488 -0.05 -17.87 -9.33
C TYR A 488 -0.88 -18.66 -10.33
N THR A 489 -2.11 -18.25 -10.55
CA THR A 489 -3.06 -18.96 -11.42
C THR A 489 -3.90 -17.92 -12.14
N ASP A 490 -3.96 -18.02 -13.45
CA ASP A 490 -4.80 -17.11 -14.26
C ASP A 490 -6.22 -17.68 -14.38
N VAL A 491 -6.36 -19.00 -14.58
CA VAL A 491 -7.66 -19.69 -14.61
C VAL A 491 -7.60 -20.89 -13.68
N GLN A 492 -8.66 -21.10 -12.92
CA GLN A 492 -8.86 -22.26 -12.05
C GLN A 492 -10.13 -23.00 -12.47
N ALA A 493 -10.04 -24.32 -12.62
CA ALA A 493 -11.18 -25.15 -12.96
C ALA A 493 -11.21 -26.43 -12.13
N ALA A 494 -12.40 -26.84 -11.69
CA ALA A 494 -12.60 -28.15 -11.09
C ALA A 494 -13.17 -29.11 -12.14
N VAL A 495 -12.43 -30.13 -12.49
CA VAL A 495 -12.73 -31.06 -13.60
C VAL A 495 -12.78 -32.49 -13.08
N PRO A 496 -13.79 -33.29 -13.44
CA PRO A 496 -13.82 -34.73 -13.10
C PRO A 496 -12.56 -35.46 -13.64
N TYR A 497 -12.04 -36.41 -12.88
CA TYR A 497 -10.78 -37.09 -13.23
C TYR A 497 -10.85 -37.74 -14.62
N LYS A 498 -11.99 -38.30 -15.03
CA LYS A 498 -12.22 -38.89 -16.36
C LYS A 498 -12.10 -37.86 -17.49
N ASP A 499 -12.36 -36.58 -17.23
CA ASP A 499 -12.44 -35.51 -18.23
C ASP A 499 -11.16 -34.65 -18.32
N LEU A 500 -10.13 -34.92 -17.49
CA LEU A 500 -8.88 -34.19 -17.50
C LEU A 500 -8.21 -34.11 -18.89
N ALA A 501 -8.20 -35.24 -19.60
CA ALA A 501 -7.59 -35.27 -20.94
C ALA A 501 -8.43 -34.48 -21.96
N THR A 502 -9.73 -34.40 -21.77
CA THR A 502 -10.64 -33.63 -22.61
C THR A 502 -10.43 -32.14 -22.37
N ALA A 503 -10.30 -31.73 -21.12
CA ALA A 503 -10.02 -30.34 -20.75
C ALA A 503 -8.66 -29.86 -21.31
N ALA A 504 -7.61 -30.64 -21.12
CA ALA A 504 -6.29 -30.28 -21.65
C ALA A 504 -6.28 -30.22 -23.18
N LYS A 505 -7.03 -31.12 -23.83
CA LYS A 505 -7.18 -31.17 -25.30
C LYS A 505 -7.95 -29.95 -25.81
N ALA A 506 -9.02 -29.53 -25.14
CA ALA A 506 -9.83 -28.38 -25.54
C ALA A 506 -8.95 -27.10 -25.59
N ILE A 507 -8.13 -26.86 -24.58
CA ILE A 507 -7.19 -25.75 -24.54
C ILE A 507 -6.14 -25.85 -25.68
N SER A 508 -5.63 -27.04 -25.92
CA SER A 508 -4.63 -27.27 -26.98
C SER A 508 -5.22 -27.13 -28.39
N ASP A 509 -6.46 -27.54 -28.61
CA ASP A 509 -7.16 -27.47 -29.91
C ASP A 509 -7.43 -26.01 -30.33
N GLU A 510 -7.60 -25.08 -29.35
CA GLU A 510 -7.68 -23.64 -29.58
C GLU A 510 -6.30 -22.99 -29.87
N GLY A 511 -5.22 -23.77 -29.78
CA GLY A 511 -3.86 -23.30 -30.05
C GLY A 511 -3.27 -22.38 -28.95
N ILE A 512 -3.86 -22.39 -27.75
CA ILE A 512 -3.47 -21.57 -26.62
C ILE A 512 -2.26 -22.23 -25.93
N SER A 513 -1.23 -21.41 -25.69
CA SER A 513 -0.07 -21.84 -24.89
C SER A 513 -0.38 -21.60 -23.41
N ALA A 514 -0.55 -22.66 -22.66
CA ALA A 514 -0.87 -22.63 -21.26
C ALA A 514 -0.01 -23.61 -20.46
N ASP A 515 0.38 -23.21 -19.25
CA ASP A 515 1.01 -24.10 -18.26
C ASP A 515 -0.10 -24.63 -17.35
N ILE A 516 -0.36 -25.94 -17.44
CA ILE A 516 -1.48 -26.59 -16.76
C ILE A 516 -0.96 -27.50 -15.67
N SER A 517 -1.30 -27.21 -14.42
CA SER A 517 -1.02 -28.05 -13.26
C SER A 517 -2.27 -28.73 -12.75
N TYR A 518 -2.14 -30.00 -12.40
CA TYR A 518 -3.20 -30.81 -11.84
C TYR A 518 -2.96 -31.01 -10.36
N ARG A 519 -3.97 -30.71 -9.53
CA ARG A 519 -3.88 -30.91 -8.09
C ARG A 519 -5.18 -31.46 -7.49
N ILE A 520 -5.01 -32.20 -6.40
CA ILE A 520 -6.08 -32.64 -5.52
C ILE A 520 -5.71 -32.27 -4.09
N SER A 521 -6.59 -31.63 -3.38
CA SER A 521 -6.31 -31.17 -2.02
C SER A 521 -7.39 -31.65 -1.06
N ARG A 522 -6.97 -32.06 0.14
CA ARG A 522 -7.88 -32.49 1.22
C ARG A 522 -7.32 -32.08 2.57
N TYR A 523 -8.24 -31.68 3.45
CA TYR A 523 -7.91 -31.56 4.86
C TYR A 523 -7.91 -32.94 5.48
N MET A 524 -6.82 -33.30 6.15
CA MET A 524 -6.65 -34.59 6.82
C MET A 524 -6.14 -34.33 8.23
N THR A 525 -6.63 -35.14 9.18
CA THR A 525 -6.26 -35.02 10.58
C THR A 525 -5.13 -35.99 10.91
N ALA A 526 -4.20 -35.55 11.77
CA ALA A 526 -3.13 -36.40 12.29
C ALA A 526 -2.92 -36.16 13.76
N ALA A 527 -2.60 -37.25 14.49
CA ALA A 527 -2.21 -37.17 15.90
C ALA A 527 -0.68 -37.05 16.04
N PHE A 528 -0.24 -36.20 16.97
CA PHE A 528 1.17 -35.97 17.25
C PHE A 528 1.49 -36.23 18.73
N GLU A 529 2.69 -36.73 18.99
CA GLU A 529 3.20 -36.83 20.36
C GLU A 529 3.59 -35.45 20.90
N GLU A 530 3.52 -35.24 22.21
CA GLU A 530 3.82 -33.92 22.81
C GLU A 530 5.21 -33.38 22.46
N GLU A 531 6.19 -34.27 22.27
CA GLU A 531 7.56 -33.88 21.89
C GLU A 531 7.65 -33.31 20.47
N ASN A 532 6.69 -33.62 19.61
CA ASN A 532 6.62 -33.18 18.23
C ASN A 532 5.82 -31.87 18.07
N ILE A 533 5.31 -31.29 19.15
CA ILE A 533 4.47 -30.10 19.17
C ILE A 533 5.29 -28.88 19.59
N ASN A 534 5.23 -27.81 18.80
CA ASN A 534 5.84 -26.55 19.17
C ASN A 534 5.01 -25.86 20.26
N SER A 535 5.59 -25.67 21.45
CA SER A 535 4.94 -25.04 22.59
C SER A 535 4.44 -23.60 22.35
N ASP A 536 5.01 -22.88 21.39
CA ASP A 536 4.59 -21.53 21.05
C ASP A 536 3.34 -21.51 20.14
N MET A 537 2.96 -22.67 19.57
CA MET A 537 1.85 -22.85 18.64
C MET A 537 0.82 -23.87 19.10
N VAL A 538 0.65 -24.02 20.40
CA VAL A 538 -0.31 -25.00 20.99
C VAL A 538 -1.74 -24.81 20.49
N GLY A 539 -2.17 -23.59 20.21
CA GLY A 539 -3.49 -23.30 19.67
C GLY A 539 -3.73 -23.78 18.23
N TYR A 540 -2.67 -24.25 17.55
CA TYR A 540 -2.78 -24.90 16.25
C TYR A 540 -3.42 -26.30 16.36
N PHE A 541 -3.29 -26.94 17.51
CA PHE A 541 -3.71 -28.33 17.74
C PHE A 541 -5.12 -28.40 18.34
N ILE A 542 -5.92 -29.31 17.79
CA ILE A 542 -7.28 -29.61 18.27
C ILE A 542 -7.15 -30.64 19.40
N ASN A 543 -7.85 -30.42 20.51
CA ASN A 543 -7.78 -31.30 21.70
C ASN A 543 -6.36 -31.60 22.19
N GLY A 544 -5.41 -30.70 21.94
CA GLY A 544 -4.06 -30.74 22.49
C GLY A 544 -3.02 -31.47 21.65
N ASN A 545 -3.39 -32.45 20.84
CA ASN A 545 -2.45 -33.27 20.05
C ASN A 545 -2.88 -33.59 18.61
N PHE A 546 -4.07 -33.25 18.18
CA PHE A 546 -4.52 -33.44 16.82
C PHE A 546 -4.29 -32.17 16.01
N ALA A 547 -3.73 -32.30 14.80
CA ALA A 547 -3.59 -31.21 13.86
C ALA A 547 -4.28 -31.57 12.55
N GLU A 548 -4.89 -30.57 11.94
CA GLU A 548 -5.43 -30.65 10.60
C GLU A 548 -4.37 -30.16 9.62
N LEU A 549 -3.95 -31.03 8.72
CA LEU A 549 -2.99 -30.77 7.67
C LEU A 549 -3.71 -30.56 6.35
N TYR A 550 -3.28 -29.57 5.58
CA TYR A 550 -3.71 -29.41 4.19
C TYR A 550 -2.80 -30.26 3.30
N VAL A 551 -3.33 -31.41 2.84
CA VAL A 551 -2.58 -32.38 2.03
C VAL A 551 -2.89 -32.14 0.57
N VAL A 552 -1.86 -31.88 -0.23
CA VAL A 552 -1.99 -31.52 -1.65
C VAL A 552 -1.22 -32.53 -2.49
N GLY A 553 -1.93 -33.26 -3.33
CA GLY A 553 -1.38 -34.11 -4.37
C GLY A 553 -1.20 -33.33 -5.66
N ILE A 554 0.00 -33.31 -6.20
CA ILE A 554 0.36 -32.55 -7.40
C ILE A 554 0.89 -33.51 -8.46
N ASP A 555 0.72 -33.16 -9.72
CA ASP A 555 1.30 -33.89 -10.83
C ASP A 555 2.84 -33.94 -10.77
N GLU A 556 3.43 -34.92 -11.47
CA GLU A 556 4.85 -35.22 -11.32
C GLU A 556 5.76 -34.09 -11.83
N GLU A 557 5.35 -33.37 -12.86
CA GLU A 557 6.14 -32.30 -13.45
C GLU A 557 6.28 -31.12 -12.48
N HIS A 558 5.15 -30.68 -11.92
CA HIS A 558 5.10 -29.59 -10.95
C HIS A 558 5.70 -29.99 -9.61
N PHE A 559 5.55 -31.24 -9.19
CA PHE A 559 6.23 -31.76 -8.01
C PHE A 559 7.76 -31.70 -8.15
N ARG A 560 8.30 -32.04 -9.33
CA ARG A 560 9.74 -31.89 -9.64
C ARG A 560 10.18 -30.42 -9.62
N ALA A 561 9.34 -29.51 -10.13
CA ALA A 561 9.62 -28.08 -10.11
C ALA A 561 9.72 -27.56 -8.67
N ILE A 562 8.79 -27.97 -7.78
CA ILE A 562 8.82 -27.65 -6.35
C ILE A 562 10.09 -28.16 -5.67
N CYS A 563 10.50 -29.40 -5.94
CA CYS A 563 11.76 -29.95 -5.42
C CYS A 563 12.96 -29.09 -5.84
N LYS A 564 13.00 -28.71 -7.11
CA LYS A 564 14.12 -27.91 -7.68
C LYS A 564 14.15 -26.50 -7.07
N GLU A 565 13.02 -25.88 -6.89
CA GLU A 565 12.90 -24.52 -6.31
C GLU A 565 13.37 -24.47 -4.84
N ASN A 566 13.21 -25.59 -4.12
CA ASN A 566 13.61 -25.71 -2.72
C ASN A 566 14.95 -26.41 -2.50
N ASP A 567 15.75 -26.62 -3.56
CA ASP A 567 17.02 -27.35 -3.51
C ASP A 567 16.89 -28.79 -2.94
N LEU A 568 15.72 -29.44 -3.16
CA LEU A 568 15.43 -30.79 -2.69
C LEU A 568 15.79 -31.83 -3.76
N ASN A 569 16.21 -33.02 -3.31
CA ASN A 569 16.57 -34.09 -4.23
C ASN A 569 15.34 -34.93 -4.63
N TYR A 570 14.83 -34.72 -5.84
CA TYR A 570 13.69 -35.45 -6.38
C TYR A 570 13.84 -36.99 -6.36
N THR A 571 15.05 -37.53 -6.51
CA THR A 571 15.26 -38.99 -6.52
C THR A 571 14.78 -39.67 -5.22
N GLY A 572 14.63 -38.96 -4.13
CA GLY A 572 14.08 -39.43 -2.88
C GLY A 572 12.58 -39.77 -2.97
N TYR A 573 11.88 -39.20 -3.95
CA TYR A 573 10.43 -39.29 -4.11
C TYR A 573 10.02 -40.17 -5.30
N ASP A 574 10.92 -40.35 -6.26
CA ASP A 574 10.66 -41.07 -7.52
C ASP A 574 10.13 -42.50 -7.28
N GLY A 575 8.92 -42.79 -7.83
CA GLY A 575 8.23 -44.08 -7.66
C GLY A 575 7.71 -44.36 -6.24
N LYS A 576 7.67 -43.35 -5.35
CA LYS A 576 7.25 -43.48 -3.96
C LYS A 576 6.03 -42.60 -3.65
N PRO A 577 4.81 -43.08 -3.88
CA PRO A 577 3.61 -42.28 -3.72
C PRO A 577 3.40 -41.78 -2.28
N ASN A 578 3.88 -42.48 -1.28
CA ASN A 578 3.69 -42.15 0.13
C ASN A 578 4.81 -41.24 0.72
N HIS A 579 5.65 -40.63 -0.13
CA HIS A 579 6.68 -39.71 0.34
C HIS A 579 6.26 -38.27 0.01
N GLY A 580 6.34 -37.38 1.00
CA GLY A 580 5.92 -36.00 0.87
C GLY A 580 6.92 -35.00 1.41
N ILE A 581 6.69 -33.72 1.05
CA ILE A 581 7.39 -32.54 1.55
C ILE A 581 6.44 -31.81 2.50
N LEU A 582 6.87 -31.64 3.76
CA LEU A 582 6.11 -30.87 4.73
C LEU A 582 6.60 -29.42 4.76
N PHE A 583 5.76 -28.49 4.33
CA PHE A 583 5.95 -27.08 4.58
C PHE A 583 5.44 -26.77 5.98
N ASN A 584 6.36 -26.79 6.94
CA ASN A 584 6.08 -26.67 8.36
C ASN A 584 6.03 -25.22 8.78
N HIS A 585 4.98 -24.55 8.37
CA HIS A 585 4.73 -23.14 8.70
C HIS A 585 3.22 -22.90 8.79
N ALA A 586 2.81 -22.09 9.74
CA ALA A 586 1.44 -21.65 9.86
C ALA A 586 1.37 -20.23 10.45
N THR A 587 0.32 -19.50 10.10
CA THR A 587 0.09 -18.13 10.55
C THR A 587 -1.33 -18.01 11.07
N GLY A 588 -1.51 -17.73 12.36
CA GLY A 588 -2.85 -17.60 12.92
C GLY A 588 -2.86 -17.26 14.41
N ASN A 589 -4.03 -17.28 15.02
CA ASN A 589 -4.21 -17.03 16.45
C ASN A 589 -3.89 -18.29 17.29
N TYR A 590 -2.73 -18.90 17.07
CA TYR A 590 -2.32 -20.17 17.65
C TYR A 590 -1.57 -20.05 18.98
N GLY A 591 -1.32 -18.84 19.45
CA GLY A 591 -0.60 -18.60 20.70
C GLY A 591 -1.49 -18.70 21.95
N THR A 592 -0.85 -18.76 23.11
CA THR A 592 -1.50 -18.83 24.42
C THR A 592 -2.30 -17.58 24.82
N SER A 593 -2.18 -16.49 24.08
CA SER A 593 -2.90 -15.23 24.33
C SER A 593 -3.94 -14.99 23.25
N PRO A 594 -5.23 -14.83 23.58
CA PRO A 594 -6.27 -14.46 22.63
C PRO A 594 -5.91 -13.11 22.00
N ASN A 595 -6.00 -13.01 20.67
CA ASN A 595 -5.66 -11.86 19.83
C ASN A 595 -4.16 -11.63 19.52
N ARG A 596 -3.31 -12.63 19.68
CA ARG A 596 -1.94 -12.58 19.18
C ARG A 596 -1.77 -13.56 18.03
N VAL A 597 -1.62 -13.05 16.83
CA VAL A 597 -1.21 -13.86 15.70
C VAL A 597 0.23 -14.33 15.90
N VAL A 598 0.42 -15.62 15.81
CA VAL A 598 1.72 -16.27 15.86
C VAL A 598 2.05 -16.77 14.45
N VAL A 599 3.27 -16.53 14.04
CA VAL A 599 3.84 -17.03 12.80
C VAL A 599 4.96 -17.98 13.19
N GLY A 600 4.91 -19.22 12.72
CA GLY A 600 5.94 -20.18 13.08
C GLY A 600 5.70 -21.59 12.53
N SER A 601 6.57 -22.50 12.93
CA SER A 601 6.49 -23.92 12.59
C SER A 601 5.73 -24.67 13.69
N PRO A 602 4.53 -25.20 13.40
CA PRO A 602 3.74 -25.89 14.42
C PRO A 602 4.37 -27.22 14.89
N PHE A 603 5.16 -27.87 14.04
CA PHE A 603 5.72 -29.19 14.32
C PHE A 603 7.23 -29.14 14.60
N VAL A 604 7.67 -30.03 15.49
CA VAL A 604 9.08 -30.32 15.78
C VAL A 604 9.35 -31.75 15.28
N LEU A 605 9.65 -31.90 14.01
CA LEU A 605 9.81 -33.18 13.33
C LEU A 605 11.19 -33.28 12.66
N GLU A 606 11.66 -34.52 12.46
CA GLU A 606 12.87 -34.81 11.68
C GLU A 606 12.52 -35.36 10.30
N ASN A 607 13.41 -35.15 9.32
CA ASN A 607 13.26 -35.70 7.97
C ASN A 607 13.18 -37.24 8.03
N GLY A 608 12.26 -37.82 7.27
CA GLY A 608 11.97 -39.24 7.24
C GLY A 608 10.96 -39.71 8.29
N CYS A 609 10.35 -38.82 9.08
CA CYS A 609 9.29 -39.18 10.01
C CYS A 609 8.04 -39.69 9.29
N LYS A 610 7.25 -40.48 9.98
CA LYS A 610 5.97 -41.02 9.49
C LYS A 610 4.82 -40.28 10.15
N ILE A 611 3.85 -39.83 9.36
CA ILE A 611 2.60 -39.24 9.82
C ILE A 611 1.45 -40.14 9.37
N GLU A 612 0.61 -40.52 10.30
CA GLU A 612 -0.65 -41.21 10.01
C GLU A 612 -1.74 -40.18 9.84
N LEU A 613 -2.31 -40.12 8.65
CA LEU A 613 -3.33 -39.18 8.23
C LEU A 613 -4.69 -39.90 8.24
N GLU A 614 -5.66 -39.28 8.88
CA GLU A 614 -7.05 -39.74 8.94
C GLU A 614 -7.92 -38.88 8.01
N TYR A 615 -8.73 -39.53 7.19
CA TYR A 615 -9.70 -38.91 6.30
C TYR A 615 -11.06 -39.61 6.40
N GLY A 616 -12.07 -38.90 6.94
CA GLY A 616 -13.36 -39.47 7.27
C GLY A 616 -13.26 -40.55 8.37
N ASP A 617 -14.32 -41.38 8.50
CA ASP A 617 -14.46 -42.28 9.66
C ASP A 617 -13.62 -43.55 9.58
N ASP A 618 -13.11 -43.97 8.38
CA ASP A 618 -12.47 -45.32 8.23
C ASP A 618 -11.19 -45.31 7.36
N THR A 619 -10.66 -44.17 6.94
CA THR A 619 -9.51 -44.16 6.00
C THR A 619 -8.25 -43.61 6.65
N ASN A 620 -7.30 -44.49 7.04
CA ASN A 620 -6.00 -44.12 7.52
C ASN A 620 -4.93 -44.31 6.43
N LYS A 621 -4.10 -43.30 6.21
CA LYS A 621 -2.98 -43.33 5.27
C LYS A 621 -1.69 -42.86 5.94
N THR A 622 -0.61 -43.57 5.70
CA THR A 622 0.70 -43.22 6.23
C THR A 622 1.53 -42.49 5.16
N VAL A 623 2.02 -41.29 5.50
CA VAL A 623 2.98 -40.56 4.68
C VAL A 623 4.33 -40.51 5.38
N ILE A 624 5.39 -40.67 4.62
CA ILE A 624 6.77 -40.44 5.06
C ILE A 624 7.14 -39.03 4.67
N VAL A 625 7.37 -38.17 5.63
CA VAL A 625 7.83 -36.80 5.39
C VAL A 625 9.32 -36.86 5.07
N GLN A 626 9.65 -36.95 3.78
CA GLN A 626 11.03 -37.09 3.31
C GLN A 626 11.86 -35.85 3.62
N ASP A 627 11.28 -34.68 3.39
CA ASP A 627 11.91 -33.40 3.66
C ASP A 627 10.94 -32.45 4.37
N ILE A 628 11.49 -31.63 5.28
CA ILE A 628 10.74 -30.61 6.02
C ILE A 628 11.33 -29.24 5.66
N VAL A 629 10.50 -28.39 5.09
CA VAL A 629 10.83 -26.99 4.80
C VAL A 629 10.32 -26.12 5.93
N ASN A 630 11.24 -25.66 6.79
CA ASN A 630 10.94 -24.73 7.87
C ASN A 630 11.14 -23.28 7.41
N GLY A 631 10.30 -22.38 7.89
CA GLY A 631 10.40 -20.96 7.61
C GLY A 631 9.55 -20.49 6.45
N ASN A 632 9.44 -19.16 6.31
CA ASN A 632 8.58 -18.50 5.33
C ASN A 632 9.19 -18.58 3.92
N ASN A 633 9.08 -19.73 3.27
CA ASN A 633 9.37 -19.85 1.84
C ASN A 633 8.14 -19.33 1.08
N ALA A 634 8.06 -17.99 0.99
CA ALA A 634 6.90 -17.23 0.53
C ALA A 634 6.37 -17.62 -0.85
N SER A 635 7.19 -18.24 -1.70
CA SER A 635 6.78 -18.64 -3.05
C SER A 635 5.84 -19.85 -3.07
N ILE A 636 5.98 -20.79 -2.13
CA ILE A 636 5.21 -22.03 -2.15
C ILE A 636 3.99 -21.99 -1.24
N GLN A 637 4.12 -21.40 -0.05
CA GLN A 637 2.98 -21.27 0.85
C GLN A 637 1.84 -20.40 0.28
N SER A 638 2.19 -19.38 -0.49
CA SER A 638 1.22 -18.51 -1.13
C SER A 638 0.43 -19.18 -2.27
N GLN A 639 0.86 -20.36 -2.73
CA GLN A 639 0.10 -21.17 -3.71
C GLN A 639 -0.99 -22.03 -3.05
N PHE A 640 -0.94 -22.19 -1.73
CA PHE A 640 -1.83 -23.06 -0.97
C PHE A 640 -2.50 -22.27 0.16
N VAL A 641 -2.54 -22.79 1.35
CA VAL A 641 -3.18 -22.21 2.53
C VAL A 641 -2.13 -21.68 3.49
N GLN A 642 -2.26 -20.43 3.95
CA GLN A 642 -1.23 -19.81 4.84
C GLN A 642 -1.48 -20.04 6.32
N ASP A 643 -2.71 -20.29 6.72
CA ASP A 643 -3.07 -20.49 8.12
C ASP A 643 -2.67 -21.88 8.63
N ARG A 644 -2.25 -22.81 7.76
CA ARG A 644 -1.94 -24.20 8.09
C ARG A 644 -0.65 -24.69 7.47
N ALA A 645 -0.06 -25.72 8.07
CA ALA A 645 1.02 -26.46 7.46
C ALA A 645 0.52 -27.28 6.27
N VAL A 646 1.30 -27.28 5.19
CA VAL A 646 0.95 -27.94 3.93
C VAL A 646 1.85 -29.15 3.71
N LEU A 647 1.23 -30.30 3.45
CA LEU A 647 1.93 -31.52 3.09
C LEU A 647 1.74 -31.77 1.59
N ILE A 648 2.81 -31.60 0.81
CA ILE A 648 2.78 -31.84 -0.63
C ILE A 648 3.22 -33.29 -0.90
N VAL A 649 2.42 -34.02 -1.65
CA VAL A 649 2.65 -35.41 -2.05
C VAL A 649 2.48 -35.57 -3.56
N PRO A 650 3.08 -36.61 -4.19
CA PRO A 650 2.73 -36.94 -5.58
C PRO A 650 1.26 -37.25 -5.70
N MET A 651 0.62 -36.91 -6.83
CA MET A 651 -0.80 -37.16 -7.09
C MET A 651 -1.16 -38.63 -6.92
N SER A 652 -0.24 -39.54 -7.20
CA SER A 652 -0.39 -40.99 -7.00
C SER A 652 -0.67 -41.38 -5.53
N PHE A 653 -0.41 -40.55 -4.56
CA PHE A 653 -0.81 -40.76 -3.16
C PHE A 653 -2.33 -40.85 -3.03
N PHE A 654 -3.07 -40.06 -3.79
CA PHE A 654 -4.54 -40.03 -3.76
C PHE A 654 -5.22 -41.11 -4.61
N GLN A 655 -4.47 -42.06 -5.19
CA GLN A 655 -5.04 -43.11 -6.05
C GLN A 655 -6.18 -43.87 -5.41
N TRP A 656 -6.23 -44.00 -4.09
CA TRP A 656 -7.30 -44.62 -3.33
C TRP A 656 -8.61 -43.79 -3.30
N LEU A 657 -8.53 -42.50 -3.58
CA LEU A 657 -9.67 -41.56 -3.61
C LEU A 657 -10.11 -41.28 -5.06
N LEU A 658 -9.21 -41.48 -6.02
CA LEU A 658 -9.49 -41.17 -7.40
C LEU A 658 -10.50 -42.18 -8.01
N ASN A 659 -11.63 -41.65 -8.41
CA ASN A 659 -12.62 -42.30 -9.25
C ASN A 659 -12.95 -41.39 -10.44
N ASP A 660 -13.75 -41.88 -11.39
CA ASP A 660 -14.09 -41.17 -12.63
C ASP A 660 -14.69 -39.76 -12.34
N ASP A 661 -15.42 -39.62 -11.25
CA ASP A 661 -16.14 -38.40 -10.90
C ASP A 661 -15.40 -37.56 -9.83
N THR A 662 -14.21 -38.00 -9.37
CA THR A 662 -13.40 -37.18 -8.42
C THR A 662 -13.02 -35.88 -9.06
N ALA A 663 -13.39 -34.75 -8.45
CA ALA A 663 -13.01 -33.42 -8.90
C ALA A 663 -11.51 -33.18 -8.68
N ILE A 664 -10.81 -32.89 -9.76
CA ILE A 664 -9.41 -32.48 -9.81
C ILE A 664 -9.37 -30.99 -10.12
N GLU A 665 -8.59 -30.27 -9.39
CA GLU A 665 -8.40 -28.84 -9.60
C GLU A 665 -7.31 -28.64 -10.66
N LEU A 666 -7.65 -27.94 -11.74
CA LEU A 666 -6.72 -27.46 -12.74
C LEU A 666 -6.34 -26.03 -12.38
N THR A 667 -5.06 -25.74 -12.35
CA THR A 667 -4.55 -24.38 -12.27
C THR A 667 -3.79 -24.09 -13.56
N ILE A 668 -4.19 -23.04 -14.24
CA ILE A 668 -3.74 -22.74 -15.59
C ILE A 668 -3.14 -21.34 -15.61
N ASN A 669 -1.91 -21.24 -16.12
CA ASN A 669 -1.22 -19.96 -16.29
C ASN A 669 -1.07 -19.66 -17.79
N THR A 670 -1.68 -18.57 -18.21
CA THR A 670 -1.70 -18.17 -19.62
C THR A 670 -1.98 -16.68 -19.75
N ALA A 671 -1.47 -16.05 -20.81
CA ALA A 671 -1.82 -14.67 -21.14
C ALA A 671 -3.23 -14.53 -21.76
N GLN A 672 -3.83 -15.65 -22.21
CA GLN A 672 -5.15 -15.72 -22.86
C GLN A 672 -6.17 -16.35 -21.91
N HIS A 673 -6.25 -15.83 -20.68
CA HIS A 673 -7.06 -16.40 -19.61
C HIS A 673 -8.56 -16.36 -19.90
N GLU A 674 -9.07 -15.27 -20.53
CA GLU A 674 -10.48 -15.13 -20.92
C GLU A 674 -10.88 -16.25 -21.90
N GLU A 675 -10.09 -16.47 -22.97
CA GLU A 675 -10.33 -17.49 -23.98
C GLU A 675 -10.30 -18.91 -23.38
N VAL A 676 -9.38 -19.16 -22.42
CA VAL A 676 -9.29 -20.45 -21.72
C VAL A 676 -10.49 -20.66 -20.80
N ALA A 677 -10.92 -19.63 -20.08
CA ALA A 677 -12.08 -19.74 -19.20
C ALA A 677 -13.36 -20.03 -19.98
N GLU A 678 -13.59 -19.32 -21.09
CA GLU A 678 -14.72 -19.59 -22.00
C GLU A 678 -14.66 -21.01 -22.59
N CYS A 679 -13.51 -21.41 -23.12
CA CYS A 679 -13.31 -22.75 -23.70
C CYS A 679 -13.62 -23.86 -22.69
N LEU A 680 -13.19 -23.72 -21.44
CA LEU A 680 -13.49 -24.71 -20.39
C LEU A 680 -14.95 -24.65 -19.94
N ALA A 681 -15.56 -23.48 -19.85
CA ALA A 681 -16.97 -23.33 -19.52
C ALA A 681 -17.88 -23.98 -20.58
N ASP A 682 -17.56 -23.85 -21.87
CA ASP A 682 -18.31 -24.45 -22.99
C ASP A 682 -18.25 -25.99 -22.99
N THR A 683 -17.21 -26.57 -22.41
CA THR A 683 -17.11 -28.03 -22.24
C THR A 683 -18.03 -28.59 -21.14
N GLY A 684 -18.69 -27.70 -20.36
CA GLY A 684 -19.62 -28.10 -19.28
C GLY A 684 -18.92 -28.58 -18.01
N PHE A 685 -17.66 -28.22 -17.79
CA PHE A 685 -16.95 -28.58 -16.57
C PHE A 685 -17.54 -27.85 -15.35
N PHE A 686 -17.39 -28.52 -14.20
CA PHE A 686 -18.07 -28.25 -12.95
C PHE A 686 -17.93 -26.83 -12.41
N GLN A 687 -16.72 -26.28 -12.44
CA GLN A 687 -16.46 -24.93 -11.94
C GLN A 687 -15.25 -24.34 -12.65
N VAL A 688 -15.45 -23.25 -13.35
CA VAL A 688 -14.39 -22.49 -14.00
C VAL A 688 -14.39 -21.08 -13.42
N VAL A 689 -13.25 -20.64 -12.95
CA VAL A 689 -13.06 -19.28 -12.41
C VAL A 689 -11.89 -18.63 -13.13
N ASP A 690 -12.16 -17.55 -13.84
CA ASP A 690 -11.13 -16.65 -14.35
C ASP A 690 -10.60 -15.79 -13.18
N VAL A 691 -9.55 -16.33 -12.55
CA VAL A 691 -8.91 -15.71 -11.39
C VAL A 691 -8.23 -14.40 -11.80
N ALA A 692 -7.68 -14.34 -13.01
CA ALA A 692 -7.02 -13.14 -13.51
C ALA A 692 -8.02 -11.97 -13.62
N SER A 693 -9.20 -12.19 -14.16
CA SER A 693 -10.26 -11.18 -14.25
C SER A 693 -10.78 -10.76 -12.88
N THR A 694 -11.05 -11.69 -11.98
CA THR A 694 -11.54 -11.39 -10.63
C THR A 694 -10.53 -10.60 -9.79
N THR A 695 -9.24 -10.80 -10.05
CA THR A 695 -8.16 -10.14 -9.31
C THR A 695 -7.58 -8.91 -9.99
N GLU A 696 -8.01 -8.63 -11.22
CA GLU A 696 -7.53 -7.46 -11.97
C GLU A 696 -7.73 -6.14 -11.18
N ASN A 697 -8.83 -6.02 -10.45
CA ASN A 697 -9.11 -4.90 -9.55
C ASN A 697 -8.07 -4.74 -8.44
N SER A 698 -7.66 -5.84 -7.82
CA SER A 698 -6.62 -5.86 -6.78
C SER A 698 -5.25 -5.55 -7.37
N ARG A 699 -4.93 -6.13 -8.52
CA ARG A 699 -3.72 -5.88 -9.29
C ARG A 699 -3.61 -4.42 -9.74
N GLN A 700 -4.69 -3.82 -10.22
CA GLN A 700 -4.73 -2.41 -10.60
C GLN A 700 -4.50 -1.50 -9.39
N THR A 701 -5.14 -1.81 -8.25
CA THR A 701 -4.92 -1.07 -7.00
C THR A 701 -3.47 -1.16 -6.54
N TYR A 702 -2.85 -2.34 -6.60
CA TYR A 702 -1.44 -2.54 -6.31
C TYR A 702 -0.54 -1.71 -7.24
N MET A 703 -0.79 -1.74 -8.55
CA MET A 703 -0.02 -0.94 -9.52
C MET A 703 -0.15 0.55 -9.25
N LEU A 704 -1.34 1.05 -8.90
CA LEU A 704 -1.58 2.45 -8.55
C LEU A 704 -0.78 2.85 -7.30
N LEU A 705 -0.82 2.03 -6.25
CA LEU A 705 -0.03 2.26 -5.04
C LEU A 705 1.46 2.26 -5.35
N LYS A 706 1.95 1.30 -6.13
CA LYS A 706 3.35 1.20 -6.56
C LYS A 706 3.80 2.44 -7.32
N MET A 707 2.98 2.96 -8.22
CA MET A 707 3.30 4.21 -8.94
C MET A 707 3.32 5.41 -8.01
N MET A 708 2.35 5.55 -7.12
CA MET A 708 2.37 6.64 -6.14
C MET A 708 3.64 6.63 -5.30
N VAL A 709 4.06 5.45 -4.84
CA VAL A 709 5.32 5.26 -4.10
C VAL A 709 6.53 5.65 -4.97
N CYS A 710 6.56 5.24 -6.23
CA CYS A 710 7.63 5.57 -7.16
C CYS A 710 7.73 7.09 -7.40
N ILE A 711 6.62 7.75 -7.72
CA ILE A 711 6.57 9.19 -7.95
C ILE A 711 6.96 9.95 -6.68
N PHE A 712 6.42 9.52 -5.53
CA PHE A 712 6.78 10.11 -4.24
C PHE A 712 8.29 9.98 -3.96
N THR A 713 8.88 8.81 -4.23
CA THR A 713 10.32 8.55 -4.06
C THR A 713 11.16 9.46 -4.97
N VAL A 714 10.73 9.66 -6.22
CA VAL A 714 11.41 10.57 -7.17
C VAL A 714 11.33 12.02 -6.67
N LEU A 715 10.16 12.48 -6.23
CA LEU A 715 9.99 13.82 -5.67
C LEU A 715 10.86 14.03 -4.43
N MET A 716 10.90 13.06 -3.53
CA MET A 716 11.73 13.12 -2.33
C MET A 716 13.22 13.15 -2.67
N THR A 717 13.66 12.33 -3.61
CA THR A 717 15.05 12.34 -4.09
C THR A 717 15.43 13.70 -4.70
N MET A 718 14.54 14.30 -5.47
CA MET A 718 14.73 15.61 -6.06
C MET A 718 14.92 16.69 -4.99
N ILE A 719 14.13 16.65 -3.94
CA ILE A 719 14.21 17.60 -2.82
C ILE A 719 15.46 17.39 -1.98
N ILE A 720 15.82 16.14 -1.70
CA ILE A 720 17.10 15.81 -1.06
C ILE A 720 18.24 16.38 -1.90
N GLY A 721 18.19 16.19 -3.21
CA GLY A 721 19.15 16.72 -4.17
C GLY A 721 19.27 18.24 -4.10
N LEU A 722 18.16 18.95 -4.14
CA LEU A 722 18.13 20.42 -4.05
C LEU A 722 18.64 20.91 -2.69
N ASN A 723 18.27 20.26 -1.59
CA ASN A 723 18.76 20.61 -0.26
C ASN A 723 20.29 20.40 -0.13
N VAL A 724 20.81 19.28 -0.60
CA VAL A 724 22.24 18.98 -0.61
C VAL A 724 22.99 19.97 -1.50
N CYS A 725 22.48 20.23 -2.70
CA CYS A 725 23.06 21.18 -3.65
C CYS A 725 23.15 22.59 -3.04
N ASN A 726 22.06 23.07 -2.46
CA ASN A 726 22.01 24.36 -1.78
C ASN A 726 23.01 24.42 -0.61
N THR A 727 23.07 23.38 0.22
CA THR A 727 23.98 23.30 1.38
C THR A 727 25.45 23.30 0.95
N ILE A 728 25.81 22.52 -0.08
CA ILE A 728 27.20 22.46 -0.59
C ILE A 728 27.57 23.76 -1.27
N SER A 729 26.72 24.31 -2.14
CA SER A 729 26.96 25.55 -2.86
C SER A 729 27.25 26.72 -1.88
N ASN A 730 26.38 26.87 -0.91
CA ASN A 730 26.53 27.91 0.13
C ASN A 730 27.81 27.72 0.98
N THR A 731 28.18 26.44 1.22
CA THR A 731 29.43 26.14 1.96
C THR A 731 30.65 26.58 1.16
N ILE A 732 30.63 26.40 -0.15
CA ILE A 732 31.68 26.82 -1.07
C ILE A 732 31.78 28.34 -1.12
N ASP A 733 30.66 29.04 -1.26
CA ASP A 733 30.63 30.50 -1.36
C ASP A 733 31.22 31.19 -0.13
N VAL A 734 30.91 30.71 1.05
CA VAL A 734 31.49 31.29 2.31
C VAL A 734 33.01 31.00 2.47
N ARG A 735 33.55 30.02 1.74
CA ARG A 735 34.96 29.60 1.80
C ARG A 735 35.80 30.10 0.63
N ARG A 736 35.29 31.00 -0.20
CA ARG A 736 36.00 31.48 -1.41
C ARG A 736 37.38 32.08 -1.07
N SER A 737 37.49 32.86 0.04
CA SER A 737 38.76 33.39 0.45
C SER A 737 39.76 32.32 0.91
N GLU A 738 39.32 31.26 1.60
CA GLU A 738 40.20 30.13 1.96
C GLU A 738 40.74 29.43 0.69
N PHE A 739 39.90 29.27 -0.33
CA PHE A 739 40.27 28.65 -1.58
C PHE A 739 41.21 29.52 -2.41
N ALA A 740 41.06 30.84 -2.35
CA ALA A 740 41.99 31.80 -2.96
C ALA A 740 43.40 31.71 -2.33
N VAL A 741 43.47 31.57 -0.98
CA VAL A 741 44.73 31.36 -0.26
C VAL A 741 45.37 30.01 -0.66
N LEU A 742 44.60 28.89 -0.72
CA LEU A 742 45.16 27.62 -1.11
C LEU A 742 45.69 27.62 -2.55
N ARG A 743 45.01 28.33 -3.47
CA ARG A 743 45.47 28.51 -4.84
C ARG A 743 46.71 29.41 -4.93
N SER A 744 46.84 30.43 -4.09
CA SER A 744 48.02 31.28 -4.05
C SER A 744 49.28 30.55 -3.53
N VAL A 745 49.10 29.53 -2.69
CA VAL A 745 50.19 28.65 -2.20
C VAL A 745 50.54 27.52 -3.19
N GLY A 746 49.87 27.49 -4.39
CA GLY A 746 50.23 26.56 -5.47
C GLY A 746 49.28 25.36 -5.63
N MET A 747 48.13 25.33 -4.97
CA MET A 747 47.15 24.26 -5.21
C MET A 747 46.50 24.41 -6.61
N THR A 748 46.58 23.37 -7.40
CA THR A 748 45.95 23.35 -8.72
C THR A 748 44.41 23.33 -8.62
N SER A 749 43.72 23.85 -9.64
CA SER A 749 42.23 23.76 -9.70
C SER A 749 41.72 22.32 -9.61
N GLY A 750 42.43 21.36 -10.23
CA GLY A 750 42.11 19.94 -10.14
C GLY A 750 42.30 19.36 -8.73
N GLY A 751 43.36 19.80 -8.01
CA GLY A 751 43.60 19.41 -6.63
C GLY A 751 42.53 19.94 -5.67
N LEU A 752 42.06 21.17 -5.87
CA LEU A 752 40.97 21.77 -5.09
C LEU A 752 39.66 21.00 -5.34
N LYS A 753 39.33 20.67 -6.60
CA LYS A 753 38.15 19.85 -6.93
C LYS A 753 38.18 18.53 -6.24
N LYS A 754 39.31 17.77 -6.30
CA LYS A 754 39.47 16.46 -5.64
C LYS A 754 39.32 16.58 -4.10
N MET A 755 39.92 17.58 -3.48
CA MET A 755 39.76 17.81 -2.03
C MET A 755 38.30 18.06 -1.62
N LEU A 756 37.59 18.91 -2.37
CA LEU A 756 36.21 19.28 -2.07
C LEU A 756 35.24 18.11 -2.33
N LEU A 757 35.50 17.31 -3.39
CA LEU A 757 34.73 16.10 -3.66
C LEU A 757 34.88 15.09 -2.53
N LEU A 758 36.10 14.85 -2.05
CA LEU A 758 36.34 13.96 -0.91
C LEU A 758 35.71 14.49 0.37
N GLU A 759 35.74 15.82 0.61
CA GLU A 759 35.03 16.44 1.73
C GLU A 759 33.53 16.17 1.67
N SER A 760 32.91 16.30 0.50
CA SER A 760 31.48 16.07 0.30
C SER A 760 31.10 14.59 0.46
N VAL A 761 31.91 13.67 -0.04
CA VAL A 761 31.72 12.23 0.18
C VAL A 761 31.75 11.90 1.68
N LEU A 762 32.68 12.51 2.43
CA LEU A 762 32.73 12.32 3.89
C LEU A 762 31.48 12.84 4.61
N TYR A 763 30.88 13.95 4.13
CA TYR A 763 29.57 14.40 4.64
C TYR A 763 28.48 13.36 4.39
N GLY A 764 28.39 12.84 3.16
CA GLY A 764 27.42 11.82 2.77
C GLY A 764 27.59 10.52 3.57
N MET A 765 28.79 9.98 3.63
CA MET A 765 29.07 8.73 4.38
C MET A 765 28.70 8.86 5.86
N LYS A 766 29.09 9.97 6.51
CA LYS A 766 28.77 10.16 7.92
C LYS A 766 27.27 10.33 8.15
N SER A 767 26.57 10.95 7.23
CA SER A 767 25.10 11.06 7.28
C SER A 767 24.43 9.69 7.14
N LEU A 768 24.90 8.85 6.22
CA LEU A 768 24.37 7.49 5.99
C LEU A 768 24.57 6.56 7.19
N ILE A 769 25.77 6.60 7.82
CA ILE A 769 26.07 5.77 9.01
C ILE A 769 25.05 5.97 10.14
N PHE A 770 24.56 7.20 10.32
CA PHE A 770 23.54 7.49 11.33
C PHE A 770 22.11 7.39 10.78
N ALA A 771 21.91 7.64 9.49
CA ALA A 771 20.58 7.66 8.88
C ALA A 771 19.99 6.24 8.76
N ILE A 772 20.78 5.26 8.35
CA ILE A 772 20.32 3.88 8.15
C ILE A 772 19.75 3.29 9.46
N PRO A 773 20.47 3.27 10.60
CA PRO A 773 19.91 2.71 11.83
C PRO A 773 18.65 3.45 12.31
N ILE A 774 18.61 4.78 12.17
CA ILE A 774 17.46 5.57 12.62
C ILE A 774 16.27 5.34 11.69
N SER A 775 16.47 5.24 10.38
CA SER A 775 15.38 4.91 9.45
C SER A 775 14.81 3.50 9.71
N LEU A 776 15.65 2.53 10.07
CA LEU A 776 15.18 1.20 10.47
C LEU A 776 14.35 1.24 11.76
N ILE A 777 14.76 2.04 12.75
CA ILE A 777 13.98 2.22 13.97
C ILE A 777 12.63 2.86 13.67
N ILE A 778 12.59 3.88 12.82
CA ILE A 778 11.34 4.54 12.42
C ILE A 778 10.45 3.55 11.66
N HIS A 779 11.01 2.78 10.74
CA HIS A 779 10.28 1.73 10.01
C HIS A 779 9.68 0.70 10.99
N TYR A 780 10.46 0.21 11.93
CA TYR A 780 9.96 -0.72 12.95
C TYR A 780 8.85 -0.11 13.83
N VAL A 781 8.97 1.17 14.21
CA VAL A 781 7.93 1.87 14.97
C VAL A 781 6.64 1.97 14.14
N MET A 782 6.74 2.36 12.87
CA MET A 782 5.57 2.44 11.97
C MET A 782 4.92 1.07 11.78
N TYR A 783 5.72 0.02 11.53
CA TYR A 783 5.27 -1.36 11.49
C TYR A 783 4.53 -1.76 12.78
N SER A 784 5.13 -1.52 13.95
CA SER A 784 4.53 -1.89 15.24
C SER A 784 3.25 -1.13 15.59
N MET A 785 3.05 0.05 14.99
CA MET A 785 1.80 0.81 15.12
C MET A 785 0.67 0.17 14.31
N ILE A 786 0.97 -0.41 13.16
CA ILE A 786 -0.03 -0.99 12.25
C ILE A 786 -0.31 -2.45 12.61
N SER A 787 0.72 -3.28 12.77
CA SER A 787 0.60 -4.73 13.00
C SER A 787 -0.23 -5.12 14.24
N LYS A 788 -0.31 -4.26 15.25
CA LYS A 788 -1.10 -4.54 16.48
C LYS A 788 -2.61 -4.32 16.33
N GLY A 789 -3.13 -4.10 15.16
CA GLY A 789 -4.53 -3.73 14.97
C GLY A 789 -5.22 -4.26 13.73
N MET A 790 -4.50 -4.96 12.88
CA MET A 790 -4.99 -5.56 11.63
C MET A 790 -4.35 -6.96 11.50
N THR A 791 -4.70 -7.70 10.48
CA THR A 791 -4.12 -9.01 10.10
C THR A 791 -2.59 -9.10 10.27
N PRO A 792 -2.01 -10.27 10.41
CA PRO A 792 -0.60 -10.46 10.76
C PRO A 792 0.33 -9.93 9.68
N PHE A 793 0.79 -8.71 9.85
CA PHE A 793 1.82 -8.14 8.99
C PHE A 793 3.19 -8.75 9.33
N VAL A 794 3.85 -9.34 8.36
CA VAL A 794 5.23 -9.81 8.49
C VAL A 794 6.19 -8.63 8.39
N PHE A 795 7.08 -8.46 9.36
CA PHE A 795 8.10 -7.40 9.29
C PHE A 795 9.12 -7.70 8.19
N TYR A 796 9.09 -6.91 7.14
CA TYR A 796 9.96 -7.05 5.98
C TYR A 796 10.92 -5.88 5.82
N ILE A 797 12.18 -6.16 5.48
CA ILE A 797 13.19 -5.15 5.18
C ILE A 797 13.78 -5.43 3.79
N ASN A 798 13.53 -4.56 2.85
CA ASN A 798 14.16 -4.60 1.54
C ASN A 798 15.59 -4.03 1.60
N TRP A 799 16.58 -4.88 1.82
CA TRP A 799 18.00 -4.47 1.86
C TRP A 799 18.50 -3.90 0.52
N GLY A 800 17.93 -4.35 -0.60
CA GLY A 800 18.22 -3.79 -1.94
C GLY A 800 17.89 -2.30 -2.01
N ALA A 801 16.78 -1.89 -1.42
CA ALA A 801 16.35 -0.49 -1.34
C ALA A 801 17.34 0.38 -0.57
N TYR A 802 17.86 -0.11 0.56
CA TYR A 802 18.91 0.58 1.30
C TYR A 802 20.21 0.70 0.50
N GLY A 803 20.56 -0.32 -0.28
CA GLY A 803 21.70 -0.28 -1.23
C GLY A 803 21.51 0.79 -2.31
N ILE A 804 20.34 0.85 -2.93
CA ILE A 804 19.98 1.86 -3.93
C ILE A 804 20.04 3.26 -3.32
N ALA A 805 19.51 3.44 -2.11
CA ALA A 805 19.54 4.73 -1.42
C ALA A 805 20.97 5.21 -1.14
N VAL A 806 21.90 4.33 -0.78
CA VAL A 806 23.31 4.68 -0.61
C VAL A 806 23.91 5.18 -1.93
N ILE A 807 23.63 4.50 -3.03
CA ILE A 807 24.10 4.90 -4.37
C ILE A 807 23.48 6.24 -4.76
N MET A 808 22.19 6.43 -4.54
CA MET A 808 21.48 7.68 -4.85
C MET A 808 22.03 8.87 -4.04
N VAL A 809 22.27 8.70 -2.75
CA VAL A 809 22.86 9.75 -1.92
C VAL A 809 24.27 10.09 -2.39
N ALA A 810 25.09 9.09 -2.74
CA ALA A 810 26.42 9.30 -3.30
C ALA A 810 26.34 10.08 -4.61
N LEU A 811 25.45 9.71 -5.52
CA LEU A 811 25.22 10.38 -6.79
C LEU A 811 24.74 11.84 -6.60
N VAL A 812 23.79 12.08 -5.71
CA VAL A 812 23.27 13.40 -5.38
C VAL A 812 24.38 14.29 -4.79
N VAL A 813 25.19 13.77 -3.89
CA VAL A 813 26.30 14.53 -3.27
C VAL A 813 27.37 14.86 -4.31
N VAL A 814 27.72 13.94 -5.19
CA VAL A 814 28.69 14.15 -6.26
C VAL A 814 28.17 15.15 -7.29
N THR A 815 26.94 15.02 -7.76
CA THR A 815 26.33 15.94 -8.73
C THR A 815 26.18 17.35 -8.18
N ALA A 816 25.71 17.48 -6.93
CA ALA A 816 25.64 18.76 -6.22
C ALA A 816 27.00 19.43 -6.10
N MET A 817 28.04 18.65 -5.82
CA MET A 817 29.40 19.16 -5.76
C MET A 817 29.93 19.61 -7.12
N LEU A 818 29.72 18.80 -8.17
CA LEU A 818 30.13 19.16 -9.54
C LEU A 818 29.45 20.45 -10.02
N PHE A 819 28.17 20.61 -9.70
CA PHE A 819 27.42 21.82 -10.03
C PHE A 819 28.02 23.05 -9.31
N SER A 820 28.31 22.91 -8.03
CA SER A 820 28.84 23.98 -7.18
C SER A 820 30.28 24.37 -7.55
N LEU A 821 31.07 23.41 -8.07
CA LEU A 821 32.45 23.66 -8.52
C LEU A 821 32.52 24.60 -9.73
N ARG A 822 31.48 24.62 -10.60
CA ARG A 822 31.42 25.57 -11.73
C ARG A 822 31.43 27.02 -11.28
N SER A 823 30.97 27.31 -10.05
CA SER A 823 31.00 28.63 -9.44
C SER A 823 32.44 29.07 -9.02
N ILE A 824 33.30 28.11 -8.68
CA ILE A 824 34.68 28.37 -8.22
C ILE A 824 35.61 28.68 -9.39
N GLU A 825 35.40 28.13 -10.56
CA GLU A 825 36.27 28.37 -11.74
C GLU A 825 36.26 29.83 -12.20
N LYS A 826 35.18 30.55 -11.91
CA LYS A 826 35.03 31.99 -12.24
C LYS A 826 35.60 32.94 -11.19
N VAL A 827 36.28 32.46 -10.14
CA VAL A 827 36.80 33.28 -9.05
C VAL A 827 38.15 33.86 -9.43
N GLU A 828 38.22 35.17 -9.59
CA GLU A 828 39.48 35.95 -9.74
C GLU A 828 40.23 36.01 -8.40
N ILE A 829 41.38 35.35 -8.30
CA ILE A 829 42.17 35.21 -7.07
C ILE A 829 42.49 36.57 -6.47
N VAL A 830 42.90 37.54 -7.33
CA VAL A 830 43.31 38.86 -6.89
C VAL A 830 42.17 39.69 -6.29
N LYS A 831 40.98 39.56 -6.83
CA LYS A 831 39.78 40.26 -6.37
C LYS A 831 39.28 39.74 -5.00
N GLU A 832 39.33 38.45 -4.81
CA GLU A 832 38.90 37.82 -3.55
C GLU A 832 39.91 38.01 -2.39
N LEU A 833 41.21 38.08 -2.71
CA LEU A 833 42.22 38.40 -1.72
C LEU A 833 42.14 39.88 -1.25
N LYS A 834 41.76 40.81 -2.16
CA LYS A 834 41.53 42.23 -1.81
C LYS A 834 40.26 42.40 -0.97
N THR A 835 39.19 41.68 -1.24
CA THR A 835 37.93 41.75 -0.46
C THR A 835 38.02 41.03 0.89
N GLY A 836 38.91 40.05 1.03
CA GLY A 836 39.18 39.36 2.32
C GLY A 836 40.14 40.11 3.26
N SER A 837 40.85 41.11 2.77
CA SER A 837 41.77 41.96 3.54
C SER A 837 41.16 43.29 3.99
N MET A 838 39.96 43.64 3.59
CA MET A 838 39.12 44.70 4.11
C MET A 838 38.07 44.14 5.05
#